data_250ff7d90388f04f059b769910d440a8
#
_entry.id   250ff7d90388f04f059b769910d440a8
#
_cell.length_a   1.000
_cell.length_b   1.000
_cell.length_c   1.000
_cell.angle_alpha   90.00
_cell.angle_beta   90.00
_cell.angle_gamma   90.00
#
_symmetry.space_group_name_H-M   'P 1'
#
loop_
_entity.id
_entity.type
_entity.pdbx_description
1 polymer ?
#
loop_
_entity_poly.entity_id
_entity_poly.type
_entity_poly.pdbx_seq_one_letter_code
_entity_poly.pdbx_strand_id
1 'polypeptide(L)'
;MKKFIYSFNETHNEGKETLGGKGANLAEMTRLGLPIPQGFTITTRCCMDYLADATFFEEHLQSEILKAVKNLETETGKSFTADNEILLVSVRSGAAFSMPGMMDTILNLGLNDQRVKKFATLTSPGFAFDCYRRLIQMFGDVVYHIPKELFDQQKERLEQELNKKITAFQEADHFALIVRYQEVFEQHQVVFPQDPVAQLFEAIKAVFDSWNNQRAVVYRNLHHIAHDLGTAVNIQEMVFGNRGLDSGTGVVFTRNPVTGENQLFGEFLLNAQGEDVVAGIRTPEPIRRLRLTMPKVYQDFRHYAELLEYHYRDMQDIEFTIENEKLYILQTRNGKRTAAATVKIALDLAKENRITKQEALLRVTPDTIDQLIHPVFDQEKRQHMERLAMGLPASPGAASGQIVFTAEKAKELTNLGKKVILVRQETSPEDIEGMVVSEAIVTSRGGMTSHAAVVARGMGTCCVTGCESLTVNEETKQLHCGPQVILEGTIISVDGSTGEIYLGEIPTISADNNYDLQELLSWADAYADLTVRANAETTQDLETAIRFGAAGIGLARTEHMFFGEERVLEMRRLILAESEKEATYALEQLLHFQQEDFYQMLKVVQDKPMVVRLLDPPMHEFLPHEKNDIQLLAKQLQRFPVTIAKQIERLQETNPMLGHRGCRLGVTQPQIYKMQVTALFTSAIRLVKEGITVYPEVMIPLIAEKEELLYLKRILKETIDGLFEEHKMTPFPYEIGTMIELPRACLIADQLAEEADFFSFGTNDLTQMTYGFSRDDIGKFINTYREKKIITQDPFQSLDQTGVGQLIQLAVEKARRTKPNMSIGVCGEVGGDPQSITFFQTLGLNYISCSPYRVPIAKLAAAQAKILTEPAVTEEQMVLL
;
A
#
# COMPACT_ATOMS: atom_id res chain seq x y z
N MET A 1 -36.79 -19.47 20.25
CA MET A 1 -37.07 -18.32 19.37
C MET A 1 -35.78 -17.59 19.19
N LYS A 2 -35.46 -17.13 17.99
CA LYS A 2 -34.29 -16.25 17.73
C LYS A 2 -34.57 -14.91 18.35
N LYS A 3 -33.63 -14.37 19.12
CA LYS A 3 -33.74 -13.06 19.76
C LYS A 3 -33.40 -11.96 18.74
N PHE A 4 -34.22 -10.91 18.69
CA PHE A 4 -34.08 -9.81 17.71
C PHE A 4 -33.44 -8.55 18.30
N ILE A 5 -33.54 -8.36 19.62
CA ILE A 5 -33.13 -7.14 20.34
C ILE A 5 -32.24 -7.53 21.52
N TYR A 6 -31.11 -6.81 21.64
CA TYR A 6 -30.13 -6.97 22.72
C TYR A 6 -29.88 -5.63 23.42
N SER A 7 -30.07 -5.58 24.75
CA SER A 7 -29.63 -4.41 25.55
C SER A 7 -28.09 -4.38 25.63
N PHE A 8 -27.51 -3.17 25.71
CA PHE A 8 -26.04 -3.03 25.87
C PHE A 8 -25.52 -3.64 27.17
N ASN A 9 -26.36 -3.70 28.21
CA ASN A 9 -26.02 -4.30 29.52
C ASN A 9 -26.15 -5.81 29.54
N GLU A 10 -26.69 -6.42 28.50
CA GLU A 10 -26.97 -7.84 28.49
C GLU A 10 -25.72 -8.65 28.15
N THR A 11 -25.53 -9.76 28.90
CA THR A 11 -24.44 -10.69 28.59
C THR A 11 -24.84 -11.61 27.43
N HIS A 12 -24.09 -11.55 26.34
CA HIS A 12 -24.29 -12.39 25.15
C HIS A 12 -22.97 -12.66 24.45
N ASN A 13 -22.95 -13.66 23.55
CA ASN A 13 -21.80 -14.02 22.72
C ASN A 13 -21.95 -13.57 21.26
N GLU A 14 -22.96 -12.72 20.97
CA GLU A 14 -23.20 -12.22 19.61
C GLU A 14 -22.13 -11.23 19.20
N GLY A 15 -21.63 -11.38 17.97
CA GLY A 15 -20.57 -10.56 17.38
C GLY A 15 -21.08 -9.50 16.41
N LYS A 16 -20.15 -8.95 15.65
CA LYS A 16 -20.40 -7.89 14.64
C LYS A 16 -21.35 -8.32 13.53
N GLU A 17 -21.44 -9.60 13.23
CA GLU A 17 -22.34 -10.13 12.20
C GLU A 17 -23.81 -9.95 12.60
N THR A 18 -24.12 -10.14 13.89
CA THR A 18 -25.49 -10.03 14.43
C THR A 18 -25.82 -8.60 14.89
N LEU A 19 -24.92 -7.96 15.63
CA LEU A 19 -25.15 -6.66 16.26
C LEU A 19 -24.64 -5.48 15.44
N GLY A 20 -23.96 -5.77 14.30
CA GLY A 20 -23.21 -4.76 13.59
C GLY A 20 -21.97 -4.28 14.36
N GLY A 21 -21.06 -3.57 13.72
CA GLY A 21 -19.85 -3.09 14.37
C GLY A 21 -20.10 -2.14 15.53
N LYS A 22 -21.08 -1.23 15.40
CA LYS A 22 -21.44 -0.28 16.46
C LYS A 22 -22.07 -0.96 17.67
N GLY A 23 -23.07 -1.81 17.46
CA GLY A 23 -23.79 -2.48 18.54
C GLY A 23 -22.89 -3.42 19.34
N ALA A 24 -22.05 -4.20 18.65
CA ALA A 24 -21.08 -5.07 19.30
C ALA A 24 -20.09 -4.27 20.17
N ASN A 25 -19.53 -3.16 19.65
CA ASN A 25 -18.61 -2.32 20.41
C ASN A 25 -19.29 -1.63 21.60
N LEU A 26 -20.53 -1.17 21.46
CA LEU A 26 -21.28 -0.57 22.59
C LEU A 26 -21.52 -1.57 23.72
N ALA A 27 -21.94 -2.79 23.40
CA ALA A 27 -22.10 -3.86 24.38
C ALA A 27 -20.76 -4.23 25.05
N GLU A 28 -19.67 -4.28 24.29
CA GLU A 28 -18.34 -4.60 24.81
C GLU A 28 -17.82 -3.50 25.74
N MET A 29 -17.92 -2.24 25.34
CA MET A 29 -17.55 -1.09 26.19
C MET A 29 -18.38 -1.03 27.48
N THR A 30 -19.67 -1.37 27.41
CA THR A 30 -20.53 -1.45 28.60
C THR A 30 -20.05 -2.54 29.56
N ARG A 31 -19.65 -3.72 29.05
CA ARG A 31 -19.06 -4.81 29.87
C ARG A 31 -17.73 -4.42 30.51
N LEU A 32 -16.95 -3.56 29.86
CA LEU A 32 -15.70 -3.02 30.39
C LEU A 32 -15.94 -1.95 31.47
N GLY A 33 -17.19 -1.55 31.74
CA GLY A 33 -17.53 -0.53 32.74
C GLY A 33 -17.31 0.90 32.26
N LEU A 34 -17.21 1.16 30.95
CA LEU A 34 -17.14 2.51 30.42
C LEU A 34 -18.49 3.22 30.58
N PRO A 35 -18.51 4.56 30.71
CA PRO A 35 -19.71 5.37 30.81
C PRO A 35 -20.40 5.51 29.45
N ILE A 36 -21.15 4.47 29.06
CA ILE A 36 -21.91 4.43 27.81
C ILE A 36 -23.35 4.86 28.11
N PRO A 37 -23.94 5.77 27.31
CA PRO A 37 -25.37 6.03 27.39
C PRO A 37 -26.16 4.72 27.14
N GLN A 38 -27.20 4.48 27.93
CA GLN A 38 -27.99 3.23 27.88
C GLN A 38 -28.70 3.06 26.53
N GLY A 39 -28.95 1.82 26.15
CA GLY A 39 -29.58 1.55 24.87
C GLY A 39 -29.68 0.06 24.51
N PHE A 40 -30.16 -0.19 23.31
CA PHE A 40 -30.29 -1.55 22.78
C PHE A 40 -30.01 -1.58 21.26
N THR A 41 -29.67 -2.75 20.77
CA THR A 41 -29.44 -3.03 19.34
C THR A 41 -30.51 -3.94 18.79
N ILE A 42 -31.09 -3.57 17.64
CA ILE A 42 -31.89 -4.44 16.78
C ILE A 42 -30.95 -5.08 15.77
N THR A 43 -31.00 -6.41 15.62
CA THR A 43 -30.00 -7.18 14.87
C THR A 43 -30.05 -6.94 13.35
N THR A 44 -28.92 -7.19 12.68
CA THR A 44 -28.78 -7.13 11.21
C THR A 44 -29.80 -8.03 10.50
N ARG A 45 -30.12 -9.17 11.11
CA ARG A 45 -31.12 -10.09 10.60
C ARG A 45 -32.52 -9.46 10.50
N CYS A 46 -32.93 -8.66 11.50
CA CYS A 46 -34.21 -7.96 11.43
C CYS A 46 -34.31 -7.04 10.22
N CYS A 47 -33.21 -6.40 9.83
CA CYS A 47 -33.15 -5.62 8.60
C CYS A 47 -33.46 -6.49 7.37
N MET A 48 -32.83 -7.65 7.27
CA MET A 48 -33.01 -8.54 6.11
C MET A 48 -34.41 -9.16 6.08
N ASP A 49 -34.93 -9.57 7.25
CA ASP A 49 -36.29 -10.11 7.36
C ASP A 49 -37.36 -9.02 7.00
N TYR A 50 -37.13 -7.76 7.43
CA TYR A 50 -38.02 -6.62 7.06
C TYR A 50 -37.91 -6.28 5.56
N LEU A 51 -36.71 -6.25 4.98
CA LEU A 51 -36.54 -5.96 3.54
C LEU A 51 -37.14 -7.07 2.64
N ALA A 52 -37.20 -8.30 3.15
CA ALA A 52 -37.85 -9.40 2.45
C ALA A 52 -39.37 -9.37 2.58
N ASP A 53 -39.90 -8.96 3.74
CA ASP A 53 -41.33 -8.87 4.02
C ASP A 53 -41.62 -7.70 4.97
N ALA A 54 -42.20 -6.63 4.44
CA ALA A 54 -42.51 -5.43 5.21
C ALA A 54 -43.48 -5.68 6.38
N THR A 55 -44.35 -6.72 6.32
CA THR A 55 -45.29 -7.08 7.42
C THR A 55 -44.56 -7.62 8.64
N PHE A 56 -43.30 -8.11 8.48
CA PHE A 56 -42.46 -8.59 9.58
C PHE A 56 -42.31 -7.56 10.70
N PHE A 57 -42.23 -6.29 10.35
CA PHE A 57 -42.09 -5.21 11.32
C PHE A 57 -43.27 -5.12 12.27
N GLU A 58 -44.49 -5.09 11.73
CA GLU A 58 -45.74 -5.00 12.51
C GLU A 58 -46.02 -6.29 13.29
N GLU A 59 -45.81 -7.45 12.66
CA GLU A 59 -46.22 -8.72 13.24
C GLU A 59 -45.24 -9.22 14.33
N HIS A 60 -43.93 -8.90 14.19
CA HIS A 60 -42.92 -9.52 15.04
C HIS A 60 -42.04 -8.52 15.80
N LEU A 61 -41.78 -7.34 15.27
CA LEU A 61 -40.75 -6.44 15.80
C LEU A 61 -41.31 -5.31 16.70
N GLN A 62 -42.49 -4.75 16.37
CA GLN A 62 -43.07 -3.63 17.14
C GLN A 62 -43.19 -3.93 18.63
N SER A 63 -43.76 -5.09 18.99
CA SER A 63 -44.01 -5.47 20.40
C SER A 63 -42.67 -5.65 21.16
N GLU A 64 -41.64 -6.15 20.50
CA GLU A 64 -40.29 -6.32 21.10
C GLU A 64 -39.58 -4.99 21.29
N ILE A 65 -39.73 -4.05 20.32
CA ILE A 65 -39.19 -2.67 20.46
C ILE A 65 -39.84 -1.98 21.65
N LEU A 66 -41.17 -2.04 21.81
CA LEU A 66 -41.87 -1.42 22.94
C LEU A 66 -41.40 -1.96 24.29
N LYS A 67 -41.17 -3.29 24.40
CA LYS A 67 -40.59 -3.89 25.60
C LYS A 67 -39.18 -3.37 25.88
N ALA A 68 -38.35 -3.27 24.84
CA ALA A 68 -36.96 -2.76 24.96
C ALA A 68 -36.97 -1.27 25.37
N VAL A 69 -37.88 -0.45 24.83
CA VAL A 69 -38.06 0.95 25.25
C VAL A 69 -38.47 1.04 26.71
N LYS A 70 -39.40 0.20 27.17
CA LYS A 70 -39.81 0.17 28.56
C LYS A 70 -38.69 -0.24 29.51
N ASN A 71 -37.84 -1.17 29.09
CA ASN A 71 -36.65 -1.53 29.86
C ASN A 71 -35.65 -0.35 29.92
N LEU A 72 -35.43 0.36 28.80
CA LEU A 72 -34.58 1.55 28.74
C LEU A 72 -35.14 2.67 29.63
N GLU A 73 -36.47 2.88 29.69
CA GLU A 73 -37.09 3.83 30.64
C GLU A 73 -36.76 3.46 32.08
N THR A 74 -36.83 2.17 32.42
CA THR A 74 -36.51 1.67 33.76
C THR A 74 -35.03 1.87 34.13
N GLU A 75 -34.12 1.59 33.19
CA GLU A 75 -32.67 1.74 33.39
C GLU A 75 -32.25 3.22 33.54
N THR A 76 -32.86 4.11 32.77
CA THR A 76 -32.51 5.55 32.76
C THR A 76 -33.29 6.37 33.81
N GLY A 77 -34.41 5.85 34.32
CA GLY A 77 -35.35 6.61 35.17
C GLY A 77 -36.12 7.71 34.43
N LYS A 78 -36.06 7.72 33.08
CA LYS A 78 -36.70 8.70 32.19
C LYS A 78 -37.83 8.04 31.42
N SER A 79 -38.76 8.82 30.85
CA SER A 79 -39.86 8.29 30.03
C SER A 79 -39.83 8.77 28.58
N PHE A 80 -40.01 7.86 27.64
CA PHE A 80 -40.09 8.14 26.22
C PHE A 80 -41.43 8.70 25.78
N THR A 81 -42.50 8.43 26.56
CA THR A 81 -43.88 8.85 26.25
C THR A 81 -44.47 9.80 27.26
N ALA A 82 -44.11 9.75 28.53
CA ALA A 82 -44.59 10.65 29.57
C ALA A 82 -43.75 11.93 29.69
N ASP A 83 -44.28 12.98 30.35
CA ASP A 83 -43.73 14.33 30.34
C ASP A 83 -42.91 14.72 31.60
N ASN A 84 -42.70 13.77 32.55
CA ASN A 84 -42.01 14.11 33.81
C ASN A 84 -40.46 14.10 33.65
N GLU A 85 -39.83 13.01 33.29
CA GLU A 85 -38.43 12.92 33.02
C GLU A 85 -38.30 12.46 31.54
N ILE A 86 -37.97 13.41 30.64
CA ILE A 86 -38.07 13.17 29.21
C ILE A 86 -36.87 12.38 28.73
N LEU A 87 -37.12 11.12 28.22
CA LEU A 87 -36.16 10.33 27.48
C LEU A 87 -36.13 10.76 26.03
N LEU A 88 -35.01 11.15 25.51
CA LEU A 88 -34.75 11.31 24.08
C LEU A 88 -33.77 10.24 23.63
N VAL A 89 -33.95 9.72 22.41
CA VAL A 89 -33.08 8.68 21.86
C VAL A 89 -32.55 9.06 20.48
N SER A 90 -31.42 8.48 20.15
CA SER A 90 -30.88 8.44 18.79
C SER A 90 -31.16 7.08 18.16
N VAL A 91 -31.41 7.04 16.85
CA VAL A 91 -31.52 5.83 16.03
C VAL A 91 -30.41 5.87 15.00
N ARG A 92 -29.48 4.90 15.13
CA ARG A 92 -28.22 4.89 14.35
C ARG A 92 -28.06 3.55 13.63
N SER A 93 -27.65 3.59 12.37
CA SER A 93 -27.23 2.40 11.62
C SER A 93 -25.94 1.79 12.18
N GLY A 94 -25.78 0.49 12.04
CA GLY A 94 -24.59 -0.26 12.51
C GLY A 94 -24.34 -1.52 11.70
N ALA A 95 -23.84 -1.42 10.46
CA ALA A 95 -23.44 -2.58 9.67
C ALA A 95 -22.20 -3.27 10.25
N ALA A 96 -21.98 -4.53 9.91
CA ALA A 96 -20.80 -5.30 10.31
C ALA A 96 -19.48 -4.65 9.81
N PHE A 97 -19.52 -4.03 8.63
CA PHE A 97 -18.43 -3.24 8.06
C PHE A 97 -18.69 -1.74 8.20
N SER A 98 -17.65 -0.96 8.48
CA SER A 98 -17.77 0.50 8.57
C SER A 98 -18.01 1.10 7.18
N MET A 99 -19.13 1.80 7.02
CA MET A 99 -19.54 2.46 5.78
C MET A 99 -19.81 3.96 6.06
N PRO A 100 -18.75 4.79 6.23
CA PRO A 100 -18.91 6.18 6.70
C PRO A 100 -19.77 7.02 5.76
N GLY A 101 -20.81 7.69 6.31
CA GLY A 101 -21.70 8.56 5.54
C GLY A 101 -22.66 7.86 4.55
N MET A 102 -22.64 6.51 4.50
CA MET A 102 -23.46 5.77 3.53
C MET A 102 -24.85 5.46 4.05
N MET A 103 -25.05 5.40 5.37
CA MET A 103 -26.32 5.08 6.01
C MET A 103 -26.76 6.17 6.98
N ASP A 104 -28.03 6.20 7.33
CA ASP A 104 -28.66 7.30 7.99
C ASP A 104 -28.65 7.21 9.52
N THR A 105 -28.80 8.37 10.18
CA THR A 105 -28.88 8.55 11.64
C THR A 105 -29.94 9.61 11.94
N ILE A 106 -30.75 9.40 12.98
CA ILE A 106 -31.75 10.35 13.45
C ILE A 106 -31.51 10.57 14.95
N LEU A 107 -31.44 11.84 15.35
CA LEU A 107 -31.17 12.27 16.73
C LEU A 107 -32.39 12.95 17.34
N ASN A 108 -32.40 13.04 18.68
CA ASN A 108 -33.43 13.76 19.45
C ASN A 108 -34.88 13.24 19.33
N LEU A 109 -35.05 11.96 18.94
CA LEU A 109 -36.36 11.33 18.86
C LEU A 109 -37.07 11.34 20.22
N GLY A 110 -38.37 11.62 20.19
CA GLY A 110 -39.21 11.73 21.37
C GLY A 110 -39.71 13.14 21.67
N LEU A 111 -39.25 14.19 20.91
CA LEU A 111 -39.82 15.53 21.00
C LEU A 111 -41.02 15.71 20.05
N ASN A 112 -41.97 16.50 20.51
CA ASN A 112 -43.16 17.00 19.77
C ASN A 112 -43.53 18.39 20.22
N ASP A 113 -44.59 19.00 19.67
CA ASP A 113 -45.01 20.37 19.96
C ASP A 113 -45.35 20.61 21.45
N GLN A 114 -45.75 19.57 22.18
CA GLN A 114 -46.06 19.66 23.63
C GLN A 114 -44.82 19.36 24.47
N ARG A 115 -44.12 18.29 24.15
CA ARG A 115 -42.96 17.81 24.93
C ARG A 115 -41.76 18.79 24.87
N VAL A 116 -41.57 19.50 23.75
CA VAL A 116 -40.52 20.50 23.65
C VAL A 116 -40.70 21.64 24.69
N LYS A 117 -41.96 22.08 24.96
CA LYS A 117 -42.22 23.10 25.96
C LYS A 117 -41.91 22.63 27.38
N LYS A 118 -42.20 21.36 27.66
CA LYS A 118 -41.82 20.75 28.94
C LYS A 118 -40.31 20.54 29.03
N PHE A 119 -39.66 20.09 27.98
CA PHE A 119 -38.22 19.96 27.91
C PHE A 119 -37.49 21.28 28.09
N ALA A 120 -38.04 22.37 27.57
CA ALA A 120 -37.57 23.75 27.79
C ALA A 120 -37.60 24.18 29.26
N THR A 121 -38.60 23.72 30.03
CA THR A 121 -38.64 24.00 31.48
C THR A 121 -37.63 23.17 32.29
N LEU A 122 -37.26 21.99 31.82
CA LEU A 122 -36.25 21.11 32.43
C LEU A 122 -34.80 21.46 32.05
N THR A 123 -34.63 22.22 30.98
CA THR A 123 -33.33 22.58 30.43
C THR A 123 -33.23 24.08 30.20
N SER A 124 -33.24 24.53 28.97
CA SER A 124 -33.39 25.92 28.59
C SER A 124 -34.20 26.03 27.30
N PRO A 125 -34.97 27.08 27.08
CA PRO A 125 -35.80 27.23 25.88
C PRO A 125 -34.99 27.17 24.60
N GLY A 126 -33.91 27.91 24.48
CA GLY A 126 -33.06 27.90 23.26
C GLY A 126 -32.52 26.51 22.92
N PHE A 127 -32.05 25.77 23.92
CA PHE A 127 -31.56 24.41 23.75
C PHE A 127 -32.68 23.43 23.32
N ALA A 128 -33.80 23.44 24.01
CA ALA A 128 -34.89 22.51 23.75
C ALA A 128 -35.46 22.70 22.34
N PHE A 129 -35.70 23.94 21.93
CA PHE A 129 -36.24 24.25 20.61
C PHE A 129 -35.22 24.00 19.47
N ASP A 130 -33.90 24.19 19.74
CA ASP A 130 -32.88 23.79 18.76
C ASP A 130 -32.83 22.25 18.57
N CYS A 131 -32.92 21.47 19.64
CA CYS A 131 -33.04 20.02 19.56
C CYS A 131 -34.28 19.59 18.76
N TYR A 132 -35.41 20.21 18.93
CA TYR A 132 -36.65 19.91 18.22
C TYR A 132 -36.57 20.32 16.76
N ARG A 133 -36.04 21.47 16.45
CA ARG A 133 -35.76 21.91 15.08
C ARG A 133 -34.85 20.92 14.31
N ARG A 134 -33.75 20.48 14.96
CA ARG A 134 -32.82 19.47 14.38
C ARG A 134 -33.52 18.14 14.11
N LEU A 135 -34.37 17.70 15.04
CA LEU A 135 -35.18 16.49 14.84
C LEU A 135 -36.07 16.63 13.59
N ILE A 136 -36.84 17.72 13.48
CA ILE A 136 -37.75 17.94 12.34
C ILE A 136 -36.98 17.94 11.01
N GLN A 137 -35.85 18.66 10.96
CA GLN A 137 -35.00 18.68 9.75
C GLN A 137 -34.49 17.30 9.38
N MET A 138 -33.88 16.59 10.34
CA MET A 138 -33.34 15.24 10.09
C MET A 138 -34.44 14.22 9.73
N PHE A 139 -35.57 14.31 10.39
CA PHE A 139 -36.69 13.43 10.12
C PHE A 139 -37.27 13.66 8.71
N GLY A 140 -37.38 14.92 8.28
CA GLY A 140 -37.80 15.26 6.92
C GLY A 140 -36.84 14.74 5.87
N ASP A 141 -35.55 14.91 6.06
CA ASP A 141 -34.52 14.45 5.13
C ASP A 141 -34.42 12.91 5.09
N VAL A 142 -34.33 12.26 6.23
CA VAL A 142 -34.05 10.81 6.31
C VAL A 142 -35.30 9.96 6.11
N VAL A 143 -36.42 10.31 6.69
CA VAL A 143 -37.66 9.49 6.67
C VAL A 143 -38.53 9.80 5.45
N TYR A 144 -38.68 11.07 5.12
CA TYR A 144 -39.57 11.49 4.02
C TYR A 144 -38.80 11.91 2.76
N HIS A 145 -37.47 11.83 2.77
CA HIS A 145 -36.62 12.18 1.63
C HIS A 145 -36.83 13.61 1.09
N ILE A 146 -37.16 14.54 2.00
CA ILE A 146 -37.28 15.97 1.68
C ILE A 146 -35.87 16.54 1.59
N PRO A 147 -35.48 17.18 0.47
CA PRO A 147 -34.13 17.70 0.32
C PRO A 147 -33.73 18.66 1.47
N LYS A 148 -32.61 18.41 2.12
CA LYS A 148 -32.07 19.18 3.23
C LYS A 148 -31.93 20.69 2.90
N GLU A 149 -31.61 21.00 1.65
CA GLU A 149 -31.47 22.35 1.13
C GLU A 149 -32.72 23.20 1.32
N LEU A 150 -33.91 22.59 1.32
CA LEU A 150 -35.15 23.34 1.53
C LEU A 150 -35.27 23.85 2.98
N PHE A 151 -34.81 23.05 3.95
CA PHE A 151 -34.76 23.46 5.36
C PHE A 151 -33.66 24.50 5.59
N ASP A 152 -32.51 24.32 4.97
CA ASP A 152 -31.40 25.29 5.07
C ASP A 152 -31.77 26.64 4.47
N GLN A 153 -32.51 26.69 3.35
CA GLN A 153 -33.04 27.92 2.79
C GLN A 153 -33.99 28.65 3.76
N GLN A 154 -34.88 27.92 4.46
CA GLN A 154 -35.78 28.56 5.44
C GLN A 154 -34.99 29.12 6.62
N LYS A 155 -33.96 28.43 7.09
CA LYS A 155 -33.06 28.90 8.13
C LYS A 155 -32.34 30.17 7.69
N GLU A 156 -31.72 30.18 6.51
CA GLU A 156 -30.99 31.34 5.99
C GLU A 156 -31.91 32.56 5.78
N ARG A 157 -33.12 32.36 5.28
CA ARG A 157 -34.10 33.43 5.15
C ARG A 157 -34.43 34.05 6.50
N LEU A 158 -34.68 33.23 7.53
CA LEU A 158 -35.01 33.75 8.87
C LEU A 158 -33.81 34.43 9.51
N GLU A 159 -32.58 33.91 9.31
CA GLU A 159 -31.33 34.57 9.79
C GLU A 159 -31.17 35.97 9.16
N GLN A 160 -31.47 36.12 7.86
CA GLN A 160 -31.43 37.40 7.15
C GLN A 160 -32.53 38.37 7.63
N GLU A 161 -33.75 37.91 7.80
CA GLU A 161 -34.89 38.72 8.27
C GLU A 161 -34.67 39.26 9.68
N LEU A 162 -34.09 38.43 10.58
CA LEU A 162 -33.83 38.80 11.95
C LEU A 162 -32.47 39.48 12.14
N ASN A 163 -31.64 39.51 11.11
CA ASN A 163 -30.22 39.90 11.18
C ASN A 163 -29.48 39.25 12.37
N LYS A 164 -29.74 37.97 12.58
CA LYS A 164 -29.15 37.13 13.64
C LYS A 164 -28.75 35.77 13.08
N LYS A 165 -27.64 35.24 13.59
CA LYS A 165 -27.29 33.82 13.35
C LYS A 165 -28.07 32.89 14.27
N ILE A 166 -28.32 31.66 13.84
CA ILE A 166 -29.06 30.64 14.59
C ILE A 166 -28.51 30.41 16.01
N THR A 167 -27.18 30.59 16.19
CA THR A 167 -26.53 30.53 17.53
C THR A 167 -26.98 31.61 18.51
N ALA A 168 -27.60 32.69 17.99
CA ALA A 168 -28.13 33.79 18.77
C ALA A 168 -29.67 33.80 18.84
N PHE A 169 -30.32 32.74 18.33
CA PHE A 169 -31.78 32.64 18.35
C PHE A 169 -32.31 32.44 19.74
N GLN A 170 -33.42 33.07 20.01
CA GLN A 170 -34.23 32.91 21.24
C GLN A 170 -35.37 31.94 20.97
N GLU A 171 -36.16 31.60 22.02
CA GLU A 171 -37.31 30.70 21.93
C GLU A 171 -38.27 31.07 20.77
N ALA A 172 -38.65 32.32 20.64
CA ALA A 172 -39.54 32.81 19.61
C ALA A 172 -38.96 32.67 18.21
N ASP A 173 -37.65 32.87 18.04
CA ASP A 173 -36.94 32.73 16.75
C ASP A 173 -36.91 31.27 16.31
N HIS A 174 -36.59 30.36 17.25
CA HIS A 174 -36.64 28.91 16.99
C HIS A 174 -38.05 28.40 16.66
N PHE A 175 -39.05 28.89 17.39
CA PHE A 175 -40.45 28.55 17.12
C PHE A 175 -40.89 29.00 15.71
N ALA A 176 -40.55 30.23 15.31
CA ALA A 176 -40.80 30.71 13.96
C ALA A 176 -40.13 29.84 12.89
N LEU A 177 -38.91 29.33 13.13
CA LEU A 177 -38.22 28.43 12.21
C LEU A 177 -38.91 27.07 12.15
N ILE A 178 -39.36 26.52 13.29
CA ILE A 178 -40.09 25.24 13.35
C ILE A 178 -41.38 25.32 12.52
N VAL A 179 -42.16 26.43 12.63
CA VAL A 179 -43.34 26.64 11.79
C VAL A 179 -43.00 26.60 10.30
N ARG A 180 -41.93 27.27 9.86
CA ARG A 180 -41.48 27.21 8.47
C ARG A 180 -41.07 25.79 8.03
N TYR A 181 -40.48 25.04 8.93
CA TYR A 181 -40.11 23.65 8.65
C TYR A 181 -41.36 22.77 8.51
N GLN A 182 -42.41 22.99 9.31
CA GLN A 182 -43.71 22.32 9.16
C GLN A 182 -44.38 22.68 7.83
N GLU A 183 -44.30 23.93 7.37
CA GLU A 183 -44.77 24.34 6.04
C GLU A 183 -44.04 23.58 4.90
N VAL A 184 -42.74 23.28 5.07
CA VAL A 184 -41.98 22.44 4.10
C VAL A 184 -42.55 21.01 4.06
N PHE A 185 -42.93 20.43 5.21
CA PHE A 185 -43.58 19.12 5.24
C PHE A 185 -44.94 19.16 4.53
N GLU A 186 -45.76 20.18 4.80
CA GLU A 186 -47.08 20.37 4.15
C GLU A 186 -46.96 20.47 2.62
N GLN A 187 -45.98 21.22 2.12
CA GLN A 187 -45.67 21.31 0.68
C GLN A 187 -45.36 19.96 0.05
N HIS A 188 -44.79 19.04 0.80
CA HIS A 188 -44.52 17.67 0.35
C HIS A 188 -45.64 16.68 0.69
N GLN A 189 -46.79 17.18 1.16
CA GLN A 189 -47.98 16.38 1.49
C GLN A 189 -47.76 15.32 2.60
N VAL A 190 -46.83 15.59 3.51
CA VAL A 190 -46.53 14.75 4.68
C VAL A 190 -46.66 15.58 5.96
N VAL A 191 -46.80 14.89 7.09
CA VAL A 191 -46.97 15.54 8.40
C VAL A 191 -45.93 14.94 9.36
N PHE A 192 -45.22 15.82 10.09
CA PHE A 192 -44.28 15.36 11.11
C PHE A 192 -45.05 14.65 12.26
N PRO A 193 -44.75 13.38 12.59
CA PRO A 193 -45.47 12.62 13.60
C PRO A 193 -45.31 13.20 15.00
N GLN A 194 -46.41 13.43 15.68
CA GLN A 194 -46.47 13.97 17.05
C GLN A 194 -46.38 12.88 18.12
N ASP A 195 -46.62 11.60 17.79
CA ASP A 195 -46.43 10.47 18.69
C ASP A 195 -44.99 9.99 18.70
N PRO A 196 -44.28 10.00 19.86
CA PRO A 196 -42.87 9.52 19.95
C PRO A 196 -42.72 8.07 19.49
N VAL A 197 -43.71 7.21 19.70
CA VAL A 197 -43.61 5.80 19.27
C VAL A 197 -43.68 5.69 17.75
N ALA A 198 -44.57 6.46 17.11
CA ALA A 198 -44.61 6.54 15.65
C ALA A 198 -43.32 7.08 15.06
N GLN A 199 -42.74 8.14 15.65
CA GLN A 199 -41.41 8.65 15.25
C GLN A 199 -40.33 7.55 15.30
N LEU A 200 -40.31 6.76 16.39
CA LEU A 200 -39.31 5.70 16.57
C LEU A 200 -39.48 4.60 15.50
N PHE A 201 -40.68 4.15 15.22
CA PHE A 201 -40.93 3.10 14.24
C PHE A 201 -40.57 3.54 12.82
N GLU A 202 -40.96 4.76 12.43
CA GLU A 202 -40.60 5.31 11.12
C GLU A 202 -39.10 5.50 10.98
N ALA A 203 -38.41 5.98 12.02
CA ALA A 203 -36.98 6.12 12.04
C ALA A 203 -36.22 4.79 11.90
N ILE A 204 -36.69 3.72 12.57
CA ILE A 204 -36.10 2.37 12.45
C ILE A 204 -36.26 1.84 11.03
N LYS A 205 -37.48 1.96 10.45
CA LYS A 205 -37.75 1.56 9.07
C LYS A 205 -36.83 2.30 8.08
N ALA A 206 -36.72 3.63 8.22
CA ALA A 206 -35.86 4.44 7.36
C ALA A 206 -34.37 4.02 7.45
N VAL A 207 -33.88 3.67 8.66
CA VAL A 207 -32.52 3.15 8.81
C VAL A 207 -32.36 1.77 8.16
N PHE A 208 -33.34 0.87 8.22
CA PHE A 208 -33.31 -0.39 7.49
C PHE A 208 -33.32 -0.17 5.98
N ASP A 209 -34.17 0.73 5.47
CA ASP A 209 -34.27 1.05 4.04
C ASP A 209 -32.95 1.68 3.52
N SER A 210 -32.22 2.42 4.38
CA SER A 210 -30.94 3.04 4.01
C SER A 210 -29.85 2.03 3.61
N TRP A 211 -29.99 0.75 3.97
CA TRP A 211 -29.14 -0.33 3.49
C TRP A 211 -29.13 -0.43 1.97
N ASN A 212 -30.27 -0.17 1.32
CA ASN A 212 -30.46 -0.23 -0.12
C ASN A 212 -30.37 1.13 -0.83
N ASN A 213 -30.00 2.20 -0.13
CA ASN A 213 -29.72 3.50 -0.75
C ASN A 213 -28.61 3.35 -1.80
N GLN A 214 -28.72 4.09 -2.90
CA GLN A 214 -27.78 3.98 -4.04
C GLN A 214 -26.32 4.16 -3.60
N ARG A 215 -26.04 5.13 -2.73
CA ARG A 215 -24.67 5.36 -2.19
C ARG A 215 -24.14 4.15 -1.41
N ALA A 216 -24.99 3.48 -0.62
CA ALA A 216 -24.63 2.29 0.14
C ALA A 216 -24.39 1.08 -0.78
N VAL A 217 -25.22 0.90 -1.82
CA VAL A 217 -25.04 -0.16 -2.83
C VAL A 217 -23.74 0.04 -3.61
N VAL A 218 -23.45 1.26 -4.08
CA VAL A 218 -22.20 1.57 -4.80
C VAL A 218 -21.00 1.30 -3.92
N TYR A 219 -21.03 1.73 -2.65
CA TYR A 219 -19.93 1.50 -1.70
C TYR A 219 -19.68 0.00 -1.49
N ARG A 220 -20.74 -0.80 -1.29
CA ARG A 220 -20.61 -2.26 -1.13
C ARG A 220 -20.00 -2.93 -2.35
N ASN A 221 -20.43 -2.51 -3.56
CA ASN A 221 -19.86 -3.03 -4.81
C ASN A 221 -18.36 -2.74 -4.94
N LEU A 222 -17.95 -1.50 -4.61
CA LEU A 222 -16.55 -1.08 -4.67
C LEU A 222 -15.64 -1.84 -3.67
N HIS A 223 -16.20 -2.17 -2.49
CA HIS A 223 -15.47 -2.84 -1.42
C HIS A 223 -15.76 -4.34 -1.31
N HIS A 224 -16.42 -4.93 -2.30
CA HIS A 224 -16.78 -6.36 -2.33
C HIS A 224 -17.53 -6.85 -1.07
N ILE A 225 -18.37 -5.99 -0.48
CA ILE A 225 -19.20 -6.34 0.69
C ILE A 225 -20.49 -7.01 0.21
N ALA A 226 -20.84 -8.16 0.81
CA ALA A 226 -22.02 -8.91 0.45
C ALA A 226 -23.33 -8.13 0.75
N HIS A 227 -24.31 -8.23 -0.14
CA HIS A 227 -25.57 -7.49 -0.03
C HIS A 227 -26.56 -8.05 0.99
N ASP A 228 -26.40 -9.30 1.39
CA ASP A 228 -27.26 -10.06 2.29
C ASP A 228 -26.91 -9.92 3.79
N LEU A 229 -25.96 -9.06 4.13
CA LEU A 229 -25.53 -8.84 5.52
C LEU A 229 -26.51 -7.97 6.32
N GLY A 230 -27.14 -7.00 5.71
CA GLY A 230 -28.03 -6.03 6.38
C GLY A 230 -27.31 -5.04 7.31
N THR A 231 -28.09 -4.18 7.95
CA THR A 231 -27.64 -3.26 8.99
C THR A 231 -28.35 -3.51 10.31
N ALA A 232 -27.63 -3.46 11.42
CA ALA A 232 -28.24 -3.34 12.73
C ALA A 232 -28.73 -1.91 12.97
N VAL A 233 -29.65 -1.73 13.91
CA VAL A 233 -30.14 -0.42 14.37
C VAL A 233 -29.87 -0.29 15.86
N ASN A 234 -29.13 0.76 16.23
CA ASN A 234 -28.83 1.06 17.62
C ASN A 234 -29.71 2.20 18.12
N ILE A 235 -30.54 1.91 19.10
CA ILE A 235 -31.36 2.90 19.82
C ILE A 235 -30.64 3.23 21.12
N GLN A 236 -30.26 4.49 21.30
CA GLN A 236 -29.42 4.90 22.43
C GLN A 236 -29.93 6.20 23.04
N GLU A 237 -29.95 6.28 24.39
CA GLU A 237 -30.21 7.51 25.13
C GLU A 237 -29.36 8.68 24.62
N MET A 238 -29.98 9.83 24.42
CA MET A 238 -29.26 11.04 24.05
C MET A 238 -28.54 11.64 25.25
N VAL A 239 -27.28 12.00 25.05
CA VAL A 239 -26.48 12.87 25.95
C VAL A 239 -26.06 14.09 25.16
N PHE A 240 -25.96 15.24 25.84
CA PHE A 240 -25.93 16.54 25.19
C PHE A 240 -24.65 17.35 25.54
N GLY A 241 -23.80 17.57 24.56
CA GLY A 241 -22.63 18.42 24.65
C GLY A 241 -22.93 19.91 24.54
N ASN A 242 -24.19 20.30 24.24
CA ASN A 242 -24.62 21.70 24.08
C ASN A 242 -25.55 22.19 25.19
N ARG A 243 -25.40 21.65 26.40
CA ARG A 243 -26.19 22.11 27.57
C ARG A 243 -25.63 23.34 28.28
N GLY A 244 -24.38 23.69 28.03
CA GLY A 244 -23.70 24.80 28.66
C GLY A 244 -22.19 24.75 28.48
N LEU A 245 -21.48 25.62 29.20
CA LEU A 245 -20.00 25.67 29.15
C LEU A 245 -19.31 24.52 29.91
N ASP A 246 -20.06 23.74 30.68
CA ASP A 246 -19.66 22.50 31.37
C ASP A 246 -19.96 21.25 30.57
N SER A 247 -20.35 21.45 29.34
CA SER A 247 -20.72 20.40 28.40
C SER A 247 -19.96 20.58 27.07
N GLY A 248 -19.71 19.49 26.37
CA GLY A 248 -18.94 19.53 25.12
C GLY A 248 -18.96 18.19 24.40
N THR A 249 -18.40 18.14 23.22
CA THR A 249 -18.26 16.90 22.44
C THR A 249 -16.95 16.93 21.65
N GLY A 250 -16.43 15.78 21.27
CA GLY A 250 -15.20 15.70 20.52
C GLY A 250 -14.80 14.31 20.09
N VAL A 251 -13.61 14.26 19.49
CA VAL A 251 -12.97 13.02 19.01
C VAL A 251 -11.54 13.01 19.54
N VAL A 252 -11.10 11.87 20.04
CA VAL A 252 -9.74 11.73 20.58
C VAL A 252 -9.16 10.36 20.24
N PHE A 253 -7.89 10.37 19.92
CA PHE A 253 -7.06 9.17 19.74
C PHE A 253 -6.28 8.91 21.02
N THR A 254 -6.13 7.64 21.40
CA THR A 254 -5.35 7.26 22.58
C THR A 254 -3.85 7.53 22.42
N ARG A 255 -3.38 7.57 21.18
CA ARG A 255 -2.03 7.98 20.77
C ARG A 255 -2.10 8.98 19.62
N ASN A 256 -1.02 9.72 19.38
CA ASN A 256 -0.96 10.64 18.24
C ASN A 256 -1.00 9.86 16.91
N PRO A 257 -2.02 10.03 16.07
CA PRO A 257 -2.16 9.26 14.81
C PRO A 257 -1.16 9.65 13.73
N VAL A 258 -0.44 10.78 13.90
CA VAL A 258 0.58 11.25 12.95
C VAL A 258 1.96 10.78 13.36
N THR A 259 2.33 10.91 14.65
CA THR A 259 3.69 10.60 15.15
C THR A 259 3.80 9.25 15.86
N GLY A 260 2.69 8.66 16.32
CA GLY A 260 2.67 7.43 17.11
C GLY A 260 2.96 7.64 18.60
N GLU A 261 3.25 8.86 19.06
CA GLU A 261 3.55 9.16 20.47
C GLU A 261 2.41 8.77 21.39
N ASN A 262 2.75 8.19 22.55
CA ASN A 262 1.79 7.78 23.58
C ASN A 262 1.29 9.00 24.38
N GLN A 263 0.43 9.79 23.71
CA GLN A 263 -0.28 10.90 24.34
C GLN A 263 -1.65 11.08 23.68
N LEU A 264 -2.66 11.44 24.47
CA LEU A 264 -3.99 11.76 23.95
C LEU A 264 -3.89 12.87 22.88
N PHE A 265 -4.43 12.59 21.72
CA PHE A 265 -4.45 13.50 20.57
C PHE A 265 -5.88 13.64 20.07
N GLY A 266 -6.39 14.87 19.98
CA GLY A 266 -7.76 15.07 19.49
C GLY A 266 -8.25 16.47 19.78
N GLU A 267 -9.52 16.68 19.48
CA GLU A 267 -10.18 17.98 19.49
C GLU A 267 -11.56 17.89 20.13
N PHE A 268 -11.98 18.98 20.74
CA PHE A 268 -13.32 19.09 21.32
C PHE A 268 -13.91 20.49 21.16
N LEU A 269 -15.23 20.57 21.21
CA LEU A 269 -15.97 21.81 21.22
C LEU A 269 -16.81 21.88 22.50
N LEU A 270 -16.71 22.99 23.21
CA LEU A 270 -17.64 23.33 24.33
C LEU A 270 -18.98 23.80 23.77
N ASN A 271 -20.03 23.46 24.48
CA ASN A 271 -21.41 23.83 24.13
C ASN A 271 -21.71 23.51 22.65
N ALA A 272 -21.52 22.25 22.24
CA ALA A 272 -21.70 21.77 20.87
C ALA A 272 -22.24 20.33 20.84
N GLN A 273 -22.93 19.96 19.75
CA GLN A 273 -23.27 18.58 19.44
C GLN A 273 -22.25 17.97 18.48
N GLY A 274 -22.21 16.63 18.38
CA GLY A 274 -21.23 15.90 17.55
C GLY A 274 -21.20 16.36 16.08
N GLU A 275 -22.35 16.71 15.52
CA GLU A 275 -22.49 17.22 14.15
C GLU A 275 -21.74 18.54 13.94
N ASP A 276 -21.66 19.40 14.99
CA ASP A 276 -21.02 20.71 14.91
C ASP A 276 -19.49 20.57 14.78
N VAL A 277 -18.90 19.46 15.30
CA VAL A 277 -17.48 19.13 15.14
C VAL A 277 -17.17 18.74 13.70
N VAL A 278 -18.03 17.90 13.12
CA VAL A 278 -17.85 17.37 11.76
C VAL A 278 -18.13 18.44 10.69
N ALA A 279 -19.10 19.34 10.97
CA ALA A 279 -19.50 20.37 10.00
C ALA A 279 -18.47 21.51 9.85
N GLY A 280 -17.46 21.59 10.72
CA GLY A 280 -16.39 22.59 10.61
C GLY A 280 -16.85 24.06 10.84
N ILE A 281 -18.03 24.28 11.42
CA ILE A 281 -18.64 25.60 11.62
C ILE A 281 -17.88 26.43 12.67
N ARG A 282 -17.25 25.76 13.64
CA ARG A 282 -16.49 26.36 14.74
C ARG A 282 -15.12 25.70 14.81
N THR A 283 -14.07 26.45 15.15
CA THR A 283 -12.72 25.93 15.36
C THR A 283 -12.68 25.14 16.67
N PRO A 284 -12.37 23.84 16.65
CA PRO A 284 -12.28 23.03 17.85
C PRO A 284 -11.01 23.36 18.67
N GLU A 285 -11.04 23.05 19.96
CA GLU A 285 -9.92 23.17 20.85
C GLU A 285 -9.18 21.83 21.00
N PRO A 286 -7.84 21.85 21.12
CA PRO A 286 -7.09 20.62 21.32
C PRO A 286 -7.41 20.00 22.68
N ILE A 287 -7.55 18.66 22.73
CA ILE A 287 -7.97 17.88 23.91
C ILE A 287 -7.13 18.17 25.18
N ARG A 288 -5.85 18.51 25.01
CA ARG A 288 -4.96 18.89 26.12
C ARG A 288 -5.49 20.08 26.93
N ARG A 289 -6.30 20.94 26.33
CA ARG A 289 -6.90 22.10 27.01
C ARG A 289 -7.95 21.69 28.02
N LEU A 290 -8.59 20.53 27.85
CA LEU A 290 -9.53 19.95 28.81
C LEU A 290 -8.88 19.71 30.17
N ARG A 291 -7.56 19.49 30.23
CA ARG A 291 -6.81 19.40 31.49
C ARG A 291 -6.93 20.67 32.36
N LEU A 292 -7.11 21.84 31.73
CA LEU A 292 -7.23 23.11 32.42
C LEU A 292 -8.68 23.47 32.71
N THR A 293 -9.60 23.15 31.79
CA THR A 293 -11.01 23.54 31.90
C THR A 293 -11.84 22.56 32.73
N MET A 294 -11.58 21.22 32.53
CA MET A 294 -12.30 20.14 33.21
C MET A 294 -11.31 19.04 33.67
N PRO A 295 -10.47 19.29 34.73
CA PRO A 295 -9.38 18.39 35.12
C PRO A 295 -9.84 16.96 35.45
N LYS A 296 -11.00 16.82 36.10
CA LYS A 296 -11.58 15.51 36.46
C LYS A 296 -11.96 14.70 35.21
N VAL A 297 -12.67 15.33 34.29
CA VAL A 297 -13.08 14.72 33.03
C VAL A 297 -11.83 14.27 32.23
N TYR A 298 -10.77 15.08 32.21
CA TYR A 298 -9.52 14.71 31.55
C TYR A 298 -8.84 13.48 32.21
N GLN A 299 -8.89 13.36 33.53
CA GLN A 299 -8.36 12.20 34.26
C GLN A 299 -9.18 10.94 33.98
N ASP A 300 -10.53 11.06 34.04
CA ASP A 300 -11.43 9.95 33.69
C ASP A 300 -11.18 9.49 32.23
N PHE A 301 -10.99 10.48 31.34
CA PHE A 301 -10.70 10.19 29.94
C PHE A 301 -9.40 9.39 29.75
N ARG A 302 -8.33 9.80 30.43
CA ARG A 302 -7.06 9.05 30.39
C ARG A 302 -7.22 7.62 30.87
N HIS A 303 -7.95 7.44 31.97
CA HIS A 303 -8.21 6.12 32.53
C HIS A 303 -8.95 5.21 31.52
N TYR A 304 -10.01 5.71 30.88
CA TYR A 304 -10.78 4.94 29.90
C TYR A 304 -9.98 4.72 28.60
N ALA A 305 -9.17 5.66 28.16
CA ALA A 305 -8.30 5.49 27.02
C ALA A 305 -7.26 4.38 27.24
N GLU A 306 -6.64 4.32 28.44
CA GLU A 306 -5.71 3.25 28.81
C GLU A 306 -6.41 1.89 28.88
N LEU A 307 -7.64 1.83 29.43
CA LEU A 307 -8.45 0.61 29.50
C LEU A 307 -8.81 0.08 28.12
N LEU A 308 -9.26 0.96 27.22
CA LEU A 308 -9.61 0.60 25.84
C LEU A 308 -8.39 0.12 25.07
N GLU A 309 -7.26 0.82 25.17
CA GLU A 309 -6.02 0.43 24.49
C GLU A 309 -5.47 -0.90 25.02
N TYR A 310 -5.61 -1.15 26.32
CA TYR A 310 -5.24 -2.44 26.91
C TYR A 310 -6.14 -3.58 26.41
N HIS A 311 -7.47 -3.33 26.34
CA HIS A 311 -8.44 -4.35 25.93
C HIS A 311 -8.32 -4.69 24.44
N TYR A 312 -8.30 -3.68 23.58
CA TYR A 312 -8.19 -3.88 22.12
C TYR A 312 -6.75 -4.11 21.65
N ARG A 313 -5.78 -3.91 22.55
CA ARG A 313 -4.35 -4.08 22.28
C ARG A 313 -3.85 -3.24 21.11
N ASP A 314 -4.55 -2.14 20.78
CA ASP A 314 -4.22 -1.21 19.70
C ASP A 314 -4.73 0.20 20.02
N MET A 315 -4.16 1.19 19.33
CA MET A 315 -4.59 2.59 19.40
C MET A 315 -6.07 2.73 19.03
N GLN A 316 -6.83 3.46 19.85
CA GLN A 316 -8.25 3.67 19.65
C GLN A 316 -8.56 5.11 19.26
N ASP A 317 -9.56 5.26 18.39
CA ASP A 317 -10.26 6.50 18.03
C ASP A 317 -11.60 6.50 18.78
N ILE A 318 -11.82 7.50 19.61
CA ILE A 318 -12.91 7.56 20.59
C ILE A 318 -13.75 8.81 20.32
N GLU A 319 -15.04 8.61 20.06
CA GLU A 319 -16.05 9.67 20.03
C GLU A 319 -16.66 9.82 21.44
N PHE A 320 -16.73 11.03 21.94
CA PHE A 320 -17.21 11.30 23.30
C PHE A 320 -18.10 12.53 23.41
N THR A 321 -18.90 12.57 24.46
CA THR A 321 -19.68 13.75 24.87
C THR A 321 -19.50 13.97 26.39
N ILE A 322 -19.38 15.22 26.78
CA ILE A 322 -19.40 15.66 28.19
C ILE A 322 -20.73 16.35 28.40
N GLU A 323 -21.52 15.89 29.34
CA GLU A 323 -22.75 16.57 29.78
C GLU A 323 -22.67 16.87 31.27
N ASN A 324 -22.72 18.17 31.64
CA ASN A 324 -22.61 18.64 33.03
C ASN A 324 -21.39 18.04 33.75
N GLU A 325 -20.18 18.19 33.16
CA GLU A 325 -18.92 17.64 33.63
C GLU A 325 -18.88 16.11 33.78
N LYS A 326 -19.83 15.37 33.21
CA LYS A 326 -19.83 13.92 33.16
C LYS A 326 -19.45 13.42 31.77
N LEU A 327 -18.41 12.59 31.69
CA LEU A 327 -17.94 11.99 30.44
C LEU A 327 -18.83 10.82 30.02
N TYR A 328 -19.12 10.76 28.74
CA TYR A 328 -19.77 9.62 28.07
C TYR A 328 -18.97 9.23 26.82
N ILE A 329 -18.72 7.94 26.65
CA ILE A 329 -18.11 7.39 25.45
C ILE A 329 -19.23 6.95 24.51
N LEU A 330 -19.22 7.46 23.27
CA LEU A 330 -20.27 7.16 22.30
C LEU A 330 -19.90 6.05 21.35
N GLN A 331 -18.62 5.98 20.98
CA GLN A 331 -18.08 4.98 20.04
C GLN A 331 -16.57 4.86 20.22
N THR A 332 -16.05 3.65 19.98
CA THR A 332 -14.62 3.41 19.78
C THR A 332 -14.38 2.61 18.50
N ARG A 333 -13.22 2.78 17.91
CA ARG A 333 -12.75 2.02 16.75
C ARG A 333 -11.22 2.05 16.69
N ASN A 334 -10.62 1.11 15.95
CA ASN A 334 -9.18 1.17 15.69
C ASN A 334 -8.84 2.47 14.97
N GLY A 335 -7.88 3.21 15.51
CA GLY A 335 -7.51 4.53 14.99
C GLY A 335 -6.79 4.43 13.64
N LYS A 336 -7.28 5.19 12.65
CA LYS A 336 -6.54 5.41 11.41
C LYS A 336 -5.30 6.25 11.72
N ARG A 337 -4.17 5.90 11.08
CA ARG A 337 -2.87 6.49 11.40
C ARG A 337 -1.94 6.48 10.20
N THR A 338 -0.89 7.29 10.24
CA THR A 338 0.16 7.32 9.21
C THR A 338 1.02 6.05 9.25
N ALA A 339 1.77 5.81 8.17
CA ALA A 339 2.73 4.71 8.11
C ALA A 339 3.78 4.79 9.24
N ALA A 340 4.32 5.97 9.52
CA ALA A 340 5.28 6.19 10.60
C ALA A 340 4.67 5.88 11.98
N ALA A 341 3.45 6.37 12.24
CA ALA A 341 2.75 6.06 13.48
C ALA A 341 2.42 4.57 13.61
N THR A 342 2.11 3.88 12.51
CA THR A 342 1.85 2.43 12.51
C THR A 342 3.05 1.64 13.02
N VAL A 343 4.23 1.91 12.50
CA VAL A 343 5.47 1.24 12.92
C VAL A 343 5.78 1.58 14.37
N LYS A 344 5.79 2.87 14.72
CA LYS A 344 6.09 3.30 16.10
C LYS A 344 5.13 2.70 17.12
N ILE A 345 3.82 2.71 16.86
CA ILE A 345 2.82 2.15 17.78
C ILE A 345 3.01 0.64 17.94
N ALA A 346 3.28 -0.09 16.85
CA ALA A 346 3.53 -1.54 16.92
C ALA A 346 4.76 -1.85 17.79
N LEU A 347 5.85 -1.11 17.63
CA LEU A 347 7.06 -1.24 18.46
C LEU A 347 6.79 -0.90 19.94
N ASP A 348 6.13 0.23 20.20
CA ASP A 348 5.87 0.70 21.56
C ASP A 348 4.94 -0.26 22.30
N LEU A 349 3.87 -0.76 21.67
CA LEU A 349 2.98 -1.76 22.26
C LEU A 349 3.71 -3.07 22.60
N ALA A 350 4.66 -3.49 21.76
CA ALA A 350 5.48 -4.66 22.04
C ALA A 350 6.48 -4.39 23.21
N LYS A 351 7.11 -3.22 23.25
CA LYS A 351 7.99 -2.81 24.36
C LYS A 351 7.22 -2.65 25.69
N GLU A 352 5.97 -2.23 25.62
CA GLU A 352 5.05 -2.15 26.75
C GLU A 352 4.48 -3.53 27.18
N ASN A 353 4.87 -4.63 26.51
CA ASN A 353 4.36 -6.00 26.73
C ASN A 353 2.84 -6.13 26.55
N ARG A 354 2.22 -5.30 25.74
CA ARG A 354 0.79 -5.36 25.39
C ARG A 354 0.55 -6.35 24.24
N ILE A 355 1.54 -6.47 23.35
CA ILE A 355 1.55 -7.42 22.23
C ILE A 355 2.92 -8.11 22.16
N THR A 356 2.99 -9.23 21.44
CA THR A 356 4.28 -9.88 21.14
C THR A 356 5.00 -9.18 19.98
N LYS A 357 6.30 -9.44 19.82
CA LYS A 357 7.03 -8.96 18.64
C LYS A 357 6.48 -9.54 17.33
N GLN A 358 6.02 -10.80 17.35
CA GLN A 358 5.37 -11.45 16.22
C GLN A 358 4.08 -10.71 15.83
N GLU A 359 3.22 -10.40 16.80
CA GLU A 359 2.01 -9.61 16.56
C GLU A 359 2.34 -8.20 16.04
N ALA A 360 3.40 -7.57 16.53
CA ALA A 360 3.85 -6.27 16.02
C ALA A 360 4.26 -6.34 14.54
N LEU A 361 5.02 -7.38 14.16
CA LEU A 361 5.41 -7.62 12.76
C LEU A 361 4.18 -7.87 11.86
N LEU A 362 3.18 -8.63 12.34
CA LEU A 362 1.96 -8.91 11.57
C LEU A 362 1.06 -7.67 11.38
N ARG A 363 1.14 -6.67 12.25
CA ARG A 363 0.34 -5.42 12.17
C ARG A 363 0.85 -4.40 11.15
N VAL A 364 2.09 -4.52 10.73
CA VAL A 364 2.69 -3.64 9.74
C VAL A 364 2.58 -4.29 8.37
N THR A 365 1.94 -3.61 7.42
CA THR A 365 1.78 -4.12 6.06
C THR A 365 2.99 -3.82 5.19
N PRO A 366 3.25 -4.59 4.12
CA PRO A 366 4.27 -4.27 3.12
C PRO A 366 4.12 -2.86 2.55
N ASP A 367 2.88 -2.40 2.29
CA ASP A 367 2.59 -1.05 1.79
C ASP A 367 2.99 0.03 2.79
N THR A 368 2.91 -0.25 4.09
CA THR A 368 3.38 0.68 5.15
C THR A 368 4.90 0.89 5.04
N ILE A 369 5.65 -0.19 4.79
CA ILE A 369 7.10 -0.09 4.59
C ILE A 369 7.42 0.69 3.32
N ASP A 370 6.72 0.40 2.23
CA ASP A 370 6.92 1.07 0.94
C ASP A 370 6.77 2.60 1.07
N GLN A 371 5.76 3.06 1.81
CA GLN A 371 5.59 4.49 2.10
C GLN A 371 6.72 5.11 2.93
N LEU A 372 7.43 4.32 3.75
CA LEU A 372 8.47 4.82 4.65
C LEU A 372 9.87 4.87 4.05
N ILE A 373 10.13 4.12 2.99
CA ILE A 373 11.44 4.05 2.34
C ILE A 373 11.62 5.06 1.20
N HIS A 374 10.55 5.71 0.79
CA HIS A 374 10.56 6.74 -0.26
C HIS A 374 10.33 8.13 0.31
N PRO A 375 10.91 9.18 -0.31
CA PRO A 375 10.60 10.57 0.05
C PRO A 375 9.10 10.87 -0.09
N VAL A 376 8.56 11.69 0.80
CA VAL A 376 7.18 12.17 0.76
C VAL A 376 7.13 13.68 0.77
N PHE A 377 6.06 14.29 0.25
CA PHE A 377 5.89 15.74 0.32
C PHE A 377 5.49 16.22 1.72
N ASP A 378 5.94 17.44 2.06
CA ASP A 378 5.43 18.20 3.19
C ASP A 378 3.93 18.45 3.01
N GLN A 379 3.11 17.87 3.90
CA GLN A 379 1.66 17.87 3.78
C GLN A 379 1.04 19.27 3.92
N GLU A 380 1.60 20.13 4.76
CA GLU A 380 1.09 21.50 4.92
C GLU A 380 1.29 22.32 3.64
N LYS A 381 2.44 22.18 3.01
CA LYS A 381 2.74 22.90 1.77
C LYS A 381 1.99 22.31 0.58
N ARG A 382 1.82 20.99 0.53
CA ARG A 382 1.06 20.31 -0.53
C ARG A 382 -0.39 20.78 -0.62
N GLN A 383 -1.07 21.00 0.53
CA GLN A 383 -2.48 21.42 0.56
C GLN A 383 -2.75 22.76 -0.15
N HIS A 384 -1.73 23.60 -0.29
CA HIS A 384 -1.84 24.93 -0.92
C HIS A 384 -1.40 24.95 -2.39
N MET A 385 -1.01 23.80 -2.95
CA MET A 385 -0.51 23.71 -4.32
C MET A 385 -1.60 23.32 -5.31
N GLU A 386 -1.53 23.89 -6.51
CA GLU A 386 -2.43 23.58 -7.60
C GLU A 386 -2.07 22.20 -8.20
N ARG A 387 -3.03 21.27 -8.17
CA ARG A 387 -2.88 19.98 -8.84
C ARG A 387 -3.04 20.15 -10.34
N LEU A 388 -1.98 19.87 -11.08
CA LEU A 388 -1.92 19.96 -12.53
C LEU A 388 -2.61 18.78 -13.22
N ALA A 389 -2.26 17.54 -12.82
CA ALA A 389 -2.72 16.32 -13.46
C ALA A 389 -2.74 15.16 -12.47
N MET A 390 -3.31 14.04 -12.91
CA MET A 390 -3.30 12.77 -12.20
C MET A 390 -3.10 11.62 -13.19
N GLY A 391 -2.24 10.66 -12.85
CA GLY A 391 -1.98 9.45 -13.61
C GLY A 391 -1.95 8.21 -12.72
N LEU A 392 -1.41 7.12 -13.23
CA LEU A 392 -1.25 5.88 -12.48
C LEU A 392 0.01 5.94 -11.59
N PRO A 393 -0.06 5.60 -10.30
CA PRO A 393 1.07 5.58 -9.38
C PRO A 393 2.00 4.41 -9.71
N ALA A 394 2.96 4.62 -10.59
CA ALA A 394 3.77 3.55 -11.17
C ALA A 394 5.00 3.17 -10.32
N SER A 395 5.63 4.13 -9.65
CA SER A 395 6.71 3.91 -8.70
C SER A 395 6.63 4.95 -7.59
N PRO A 396 6.65 4.54 -6.30
CA PRO A 396 6.42 5.42 -5.18
C PRO A 396 7.52 6.47 -5.01
N GLY A 397 7.24 7.48 -4.17
CA GLY A 397 8.14 8.58 -3.87
C GLY A 397 7.56 9.93 -4.27
N ALA A 398 8.23 10.99 -3.83
CA ALA A 398 7.89 12.37 -4.14
C ALA A 398 9.14 13.13 -4.61
N ALA A 399 9.03 13.83 -5.70
CA ALA A 399 10.15 14.58 -6.26
C ALA A 399 9.69 15.90 -6.93
N SER A 400 10.54 16.90 -6.87
CA SER A 400 10.34 18.19 -7.52
C SER A 400 11.53 18.50 -8.42
N GLY A 401 11.28 18.99 -9.65
CA GLY A 401 12.33 19.31 -10.59
C GLY A 401 11.84 20.03 -11.85
N GLN A 402 12.78 20.42 -12.69
CA GLN A 402 12.50 21.09 -13.97
C GLN A 402 12.07 20.06 -15.01
N ILE A 403 11.01 20.37 -15.77
CA ILE A 403 10.55 19.53 -16.89
C ILE A 403 11.64 19.49 -17.96
N VAL A 404 11.94 18.28 -18.43
CA VAL A 404 12.74 18.02 -19.63
C VAL A 404 12.03 16.96 -20.49
N PHE A 405 12.17 17.07 -21.81
CA PHE A 405 11.48 16.19 -22.75
C PHE A 405 12.40 15.16 -23.43
N THR A 406 13.71 15.24 -23.22
CA THR A 406 14.66 14.28 -23.82
C THR A 406 15.68 13.80 -22.80
N ALA A 407 16.20 12.58 -23.00
CA ALA A 407 17.24 11.99 -22.17
C ALA A 407 18.53 12.80 -22.15
N GLU A 408 18.94 13.37 -23.31
CA GLU A 408 20.14 14.20 -23.45
C GLU A 408 20.01 15.47 -22.61
N LYS A 409 18.81 16.13 -22.65
CA LYS A 409 18.58 17.34 -21.86
C LYS A 409 18.53 17.06 -20.37
N ALA A 410 18.01 15.89 -19.96
CA ALA A 410 18.08 15.46 -18.57
C ALA A 410 19.53 15.38 -18.08
N LYS A 411 20.39 14.70 -18.83
CA LYS A 411 21.84 14.58 -18.52
C LYS A 411 22.54 15.92 -18.46
N GLU A 412 22.30 16.78 -19.47
CA GLU A 412 22.92 18.14 -19.54
C GLU A 412 22.60 18.94 -18.26
N LEU A 413 21.32 19.02 -17.87
CA LEU A 413 20.91 19.83 -16.74
C LEU A 413 21.31 19.22 -15.40
N THR A 414 21.31 17.89 -15.27
CA THR A 414 21.77 17.22 -14.07
C THR A 414 23.29 17.41 -13.87
N ASN A 415 24.08 17.38 -14.93
CA ASN A 415 25.51 17.70 -14.87
C ASN A 415 25.79 19.15 -14.42
N LEU A 416 24.79 20.05 -14.61
CA LEU A 416 24.85 21.42 -14.09
C LEU A 416 24.28 21.56 -12.66
N GLY A 417 23.99 20.43 -11.99
CA GLY A 417 23.43 20.37 -10.62
C GLY A 417 21.95 20.73 -10.52
N LYS A 418 21.20 20.64 -11.63
CA LYS A 418 19.74 20.88 -11.63
C LYS A 418 18.97 19.58 -11.39
N LYS A 419 17.91 19.66 -10.60
CA LYS A 419 16.95 18.57 -10.45
C LYS A 419 16.00 18.60 -11.64
N VAL A 420 15.81 17.46 -12.31
CA VAL A 420 14.99 17.35 -13.52
C VAL A 420 13.93 16.26 -13.38
N ILE A 421 12.83 16.47 -14.09
CA ILE A 421 11.75 15.49 -14.26
C ILE A 421 11.61 15.20 -15.74
N LEU A 422 11.81 13.94 -16.12
CA LEU A 422 11.67 13.50 -17.51
C LEU A 422 10.20 13.28 -17.84
N VAL A 423 9.70 14.03 -18.81
CA VAL A 423 8.30 13.98 -19.25
C VAL A 423 8.24 13.52 -20.71
N ARG A 424 7.64 12.35 -20.96
CA ARG A 424 7.56 11.73 -22.30
C ARG A 424 6.13 11.37 -22.67
N GLN A 425 5.85 11.12 -23.93
CA GLN A 425 4.61 10.41 -24.30
C GLN A 425 4.64 8.97 -23.79
N GLU A 426 5.72 8.27 -24.06
CA GLU A 426 6.09 6.95 -23.56
C GLU A 426 7.63 6.87 -23.55
N THR A 427 8.22 6.04 -22.70
CA THR A 427 9.66 5.85 -22.69
C THR A 427 10.06 4.62 -23.48
N SER A 428 11.25 4.66 -24.05
CA SER A 428 11.92 3.56 -24.75
C SER A 428 13.22 3.17 -24.05
N PRO A 429 13.86 2.06 -24.39
CA PRO A 429 15.17 1.69 -23.84
C PRO A 429 16.26 2.76 -24.07
N GLU A 430 16.12 3.59 -25.07
CA GLU A 430 17.04 4.69 -25.38
C GLU A 430 16.98 5.82 -24.35
N ASP A 431 15.85 5.95 -23.64
CA ASP A 431 15.66 6.97 -22.61
C ASP A 431 16.33 6.64 -21.27
N ILE A 432 16.89 5.41 -21.11
CA ILE A 432 17.35 4.86 -19.83
C ILE A 432 18.37 5.78 -19.13
N GLU A 433 19.28 6.38 -19.87
CA GLU A 433 20.28 7.29 -19.32
C GLU A 433 19.67 8.59 -18.78
N GLY A 434 18.62 9.10 -19.44
CA GLY A 434 17.84 10.24 -18.95
C GLY A 434 16.98 9.87 -17.75
N MET A 435 16.43 8.65 -17.74
CA MET A 435 15.63 8.16 -16.62
C MET A 435 16.48 8.01 -15.34
N VAL A 436 17.70 7.50 -15.45
CA VAL A 436 18.63 7.30 -14.32
C VAL A 436 18.98 8.61 -13.61
N VAL A 437 19.16 9.69 -14.36
CA VAL A 437 19.56 10.99 -13.80
C VAL A 437 18.38 11.87 -13.38
N SER A 438 17.14 11.44 -13.64
CA SER A 438 15.92 12.19 -13.33
C SER A 438 15.42 11.90 -11.93
N GLU A 439 14.96 12.93 -11.21
CA GLU A 439 14.33 12.81 -9.88
C GLU A 439 12.94 12.12 -9.96
N ALA A 440 12.23 12.30 -11.08
CA ALA A 440 10.99 11.61 -11.39
C ALA A 440 10.77 11.44 -12.88
N ILE A 441 9.88 10.51 -13.23
CA ILE A 441 9.47 10.19 -14.61
C ILE A 441 7.97 10.35 -14.72
N VAL A 442 7.50 11.04 -15.76
CA VAL A 442 6.08 11.21 -16.07
C VAL A 442 5.83 10.80 -17.51
N THR A 443 4.85 9.93 -17.73
CA THR A 443 4.41 9.62 -19.11
C THR A 443 2.92 9.87 -19.31
N SER A 444 2.56 10.39 -20.49
CA SER A 444 1.15 10.60 -20.85
C SER A 444 0.46 9.29 -21.25
N ARG A 445 1.20 8.30 -21.69
CA ARG A 445 0.73 6.95 -22.05
C ARG A 445 1.44 5.87 -21.25
N GLY A 446 0.89 4.67 -21.28
CA GLY A 446 1.45 3.50 -20.60
C GLY A 446 0.74 3.18 -19.29
N GLY A 447 0.78 1.92 -18.91
CA GLY A 447 0.20 1.40 -17.67
C GLY A 447 1.27 1.06 -16.63
N MET A 448 0.85 0.38 -15.57
CA MET A 448 1.71 -0.10 -14.48
C MET A 448 2.79 -1.10 -14.91
N THR A 449 2.70 -1.65 -16.10
CA THR A 449 3.65 -2.61 -16.71
C THR A 449 4.42 -2.01 -17.88
N SER A 450 4.28 -0.71 -18.14
CA SER A 450 5.02 -0.01 -19.19
C SER A 450 6.53 0.02 -18.90
N HIS A 451 7.35 0.25 -19.92
CA HIS A 451 8.80 0.41 -19.77
C HIS A 451 9.16 1.44 -18.69
N ALA A 452 8.51 2.62 -18.70
CA ALA A 452 8.71 3.64 -17.67
C ALA A 452 8.45 3.10 -16.25
N ALA A 453 7.34 2.40 -16.05
CA ALA A 453 6.93 1.88 -14.76
C ALA A 453 7.90 0.79 -14.22
N VAL A 454 8.32 -0.12 -15.08
CA VAL A 454 9.20 -1.24 -14.71
C VAL A 454 10.60 -0.73 -14.38
N VAL A 455 11.16 0.10 -15.23
CA VAL A 455 12.51 0.65 -15.04
C VAL A 455 12.55 1.57 -13.81
N ALA A 456 11.57 2.48 -13.65
CA ALA A 456 11.51 3.38 -12.51
C ALA A 456 11.44 2.62 -11.17
N ARG A 457 10.61 1.55 -11.10
CA ARG A 457 10.56 0.70 -9.90
C ARG A 457 11.87 -0.02 -9.63
N GLY A 458 12.55 -0.49 -10.66
CA GLY A 458 13.87 -1.09 -10.52
C GLY A 458 14.89 -0.13 -9.92
N MET A 459 14.85 1.12 -10.34
CA MET A 459 15.75 2.19 -9.89
C MET A 459 15.30 2.90 -8.59
N GLY A 460 14.08 2.64 -8.11
CA GLY A 460 13.49 3.38 -6.98
C GLY A 460 13.20 4.86 -7.30
N THR A 461 13.08 5.22 -8.58
CA THR A 461 12.77 6.57 -9.03
C THR A 461 11.28 6.80 -9.03
N CYS A 462 10.82 7.95 -8.49
CA CYS A 462 9.42 8.35 -8.52
C CYS A 462 8.86 8.31 -9.95
N CYS A 463 7.69 7.68 -10.16
CA CYS A 463 7.12 7.58 -11.50
C CYS A 463 5.59 7.62 -11.51
N VAL A 464 5.05 8.42 -12.43
CA VAL A 464 3.62 8.49 -12.75
C VAL A 464 3.42 8.22 -14.23
N THR A 465 2.60 7.24 -14.58
CA THR A 465 2.34 6.85 -15.98
C THR A 465 0.88 7.03 -16.36
N GLY A 466 0.58 7.05 -17.67
CA GLY A 466 -0.80 7.12 -18.16
C GLY A 466 -1.53 8.40 -17.77
N CYS A 467 -0.84 9.53 -17.76
CA CYS A 467 -1.45 10.83 -17.50
C CYS A 467 -2.20 11.33 -18.75
N GLU A 468 -3.36 10.76 -19.05
CA GLU A 468 -4.13 11.04 -20.27
C GLU A 468 -4.53 12.52 -20.43
N SER A 469 -4.60 13.27 -19.32
CA SER A 469 -4.85 14.72 -19.34
C SER A 469 -3.66 15.54 -19.83
N LEU A 470 -2.48 14.92 -19.95
CA LEU A 470 -1.25 15.57 -20.42
C LEU A 470 -0.99 15.22 -21.89
N THR A 471 -0.73 16.23 -22.69
CA THR A 471 -0.26 16.06 -24.08
C THR A 471 1.16 16.61 -24.19
N VAL A 472 2.10 15.72 -24.44
CA VAL A 472 3.52 16.06 -24.60
C VAL A 472 3.82 16.37 -26.06
N ASN A 473 4.38 17.54 -26.34
CA ASN A 473 4.91 17.91 -27.65
C ASN A 473 6.43 18.11 -27.54
N GLU A 474 7.17 17.09 -27.93
CA GLU A 474 8.64 17.06 -27.82
C GLU A 474 9.33 18.00 -28.80
N GLU A 475 8.73 18.26 -30.00
CA GLU A 475 9.27 19.14 -30.99
C GLU A 475 9.20 20.62 -30.56
N THR A 476 8.05 21.02 -30.01
CA THR A 476 7.88 22.41 -29.52
C THR A 476 8.31 22.59 -28.08
N LYS A 477 8.73 21.54 -27.41
CA LYS A 477 9.14 21.50 -25.99
C LYS A 477 8.08 22.07 -25.06
N GLN A 478 6.85 21.58 -25.21
CA GLN A 478 5.66 22.03 -24.50
C GLN A 478 4.86 20.85 -23.94
N LEU A 479 4.38 21.03 -22.71
CA LEU A 479 3.41 20.16 -22.07
C LEU A 479 2.06 20.89 -22.00
N HIS A 480 1.02 20.27 -22.52
CA HIS A 480 -0.34 20.80 -22.49
C HIS A 480 -1.19 20.04 -21.46
N CYS A 481 -1.88 20.78 -20.59
CA CYS A 481 -2.89 20.26 -19.67
C CYS A 481 -4.18 21.08 -19.85
N GLY A 482 -5.15 20.56 -20.61
CA GLY A 482 -6.31 21.34 -21.03
C GLY A 482 -5.89 22.68 -21.73
N PRO A 483 -6.30 23.84 -21.20
CA PRO A 483 -5.93 25.15 -21.78
C PRO A 483 -4.52 25.62 -21.35
N GLN A 484 -3.89 25.01 -20.35
CA GLN A 484 -2.58 25.41 -19.83
C GLN A 484 -1.47 24.87 -20.73
N VAL A 485 -0.49 25.72 -21.05
CA VAL A 485 0.74 25.38 -21.77
C VAL A 485 1.93 25.59 -20.83
N ILE A 486 2.68 24.54 -20.61
CA ILE A 486 3.83 24.51 -19.69
C ILE A 486 5.08 24.28 -20.52
N LEU A 487 6.10 25.13 -20.33
CA LEU A 487 7.34 25.09 -21.09
C LEU A 487 8.39 24.22 -20.43
N GLU A 488 9.36 23.75 -21.24
CA GLU A 488 10.57 23.09 -20.73
C GLU A 488 11.26 23.98 -19.67
N GLY A 489 11.78 23.38 -18.62
CA GLY A 489 12.41 24.09 -17.50
C GLY A 489 11.46 24.59 -16.41
N THR A 490 10.14 24.51 -16.61
CA THR A 490 9.16 24.80 -15.55
C THR A 490 9.28 23.74 -14.44
N ILE A 491 9.20 24.18 -13.18
CA ILE A 491 9.26 23.27 -12.05
C ILE A 491 7.89 22.63 -11.81
N ILE A 492 7.88 21.32 -11.70
CA ILE A 492 6.72 20.54 -11.26
C ILE A 492 7.11 19.65 -10.10
N SER A 493 6.12 19.17 -9.36
CA SER A 493 6.25 18.20 -8.27
C SER A 493 5.41 16.98 -8.58
N VAL A 494 5.98 15.79 -8.42
CA VAL A 494 5.36 14.50 -8.78
C VAL A 494 5.29 13.62 -7.55
N ASP A 495 4.09 13.11 -7.24
CA ASP A 495 3.83 12.13 -6.18
C ASP A 495 3.56 10.76 -6.83
N GLY A 496 4.56 9.93 -6.87
CA GLY A 496 4.49 8.59 -7.44
C GLY A 496 3.67 7.59 -6.61
N SER A 497 3.35 7.94 -5.35
CA SER A 497 2.52 7.10 -4.48
C SER A 497 1.02 7.33 -4.69
N THR A 498 0.63 8.55 -5.06
CA THR A 498 -0.76 8.93 -5.32
C THR A 498 -1.10 9.10 -6.80
N GLY A 499 -0.08 9.27 -7.65
CA GLY A 499 -0.23 9.58 -9.08
C GLY A 499 -0.48 11.06 -9.36
N GLU A 500 -0.36 11.94 -8.38
CA GLU A 500 -0.66 13.37 -8.51
C GLU A 500 0.57 14.17 -8.97
N ILE A 501 0.30 15.15 -9.83
CA ILE A 501 1.32 16.07 -10.35
C ILE A 501 0.88 17.49 -10.02
N TYR A 502 1.79 18.30 -9.49
CA TYR A 502 1.55 19.67 -9.05
C TYR A 502 2.41 20.67 -9.82
N LEU A 503 1.91 21.88 -10.03
CA LEU A 503 2.68 22.96 -10.60
C LEU A 503 3.50 23.67 -9.49
N GLY A 504 4.80 23.80 -9.69
CA GLY A 504 5.73 24.42 -8.73
C GLY A 504 6.47 23.41 -7.85
N GLU A 505 7.28 23.89 -6.93
CA GLU A 505 8.13 23.09 -6.04
C GLU A 505 7.45 22.84 -4.71
N ILE A 506 7.37 21.55 -4.32
CA ILE A 506 6.93 21.12 -2.98
C ILE A 506 8.15 20.48 -2.30
N PRO A 507 8.54 20.94 -1.11
CA PRO A 507 9.63 20.32 -0.36
C PRO A 507 9.32 18.87 -0.01
N THR A 508 10.34 18.02 -0.12
CA THR A 508 10.26 16.60 0.27
C THR A 508 10.84 16.39 1.66
N ILE A 509 10.28 15.44 2.38
CA ILE A 509 10.81 14.89 3.63
C ILE A 509 11.50 13.58 3.28
N SER A 510 12.81 13.51 3.54
CA SER A 510 13.61 12.30 3.25
C SER A 510 13.24 11.16 4.19
N ALA A 511 13.24 9.94 3.66
CA ALA A 511 13.07 8.70 4.42
C ALA A 511 14.34 8.29 5.23
N ASP A 512 15.46 8.99 5.06
CA ASP A 512 16.71 8.68 5.73
C ASP A 512 16.62 8.88 7.24
N ASN A 513 17.08 7.87 8.03
CA ASN A 513 17.10 7.83 9.49
C ASN A 513 15.80 7.48 10.23
N ASN A 514 14.95 6.62 9.66
CA ASN A 514 13.83 6.08 10.42
C ASN A 514 14.31 4.95 11.36
N TYR A 515 14.70 5.30 12.60
CA TYR A 515 15.17 4.34 13.62
C TYR A 515 14.10 3.29 13.95
N ASP A 516 12.82 3.67 13.98
CA ASP A 516 11.72 2.73 14.26
C ASP A 516 11.62 1.68 13.15
N LEU A 517 11.76 2.07 11.89
CA LEU A 517 11.80 1.12 10.77
C LEU A 517 12.99 0.16 10.87
N GLN A 518 14.19 0.67 11.19
CA GLN A 518 15.38 -0.16 11.35
C GLN A 518 15.21 -1.17 12.50
N GLU A 519 14.62 -0.76 13.62
CA GLU A 519 14.33 -1.66 14.73
C GLU A 519 13.31 -2.75 14.33
N LEU A 520 12.22 -2.38 13.65
CA LEU A 520 11.22 -3.33 13.15
C LEU A 520 11.86 -4.37 12.22
N LEU A 521 12.69 -3.93 11.27
CA LEU A 521 13.39 -4.80 10.34
C LEU A 521 14.42 -5.70 11.03
N SER A 522 15.06 -5.24 12.11
CA SER A 522 15.93 -6.09 12.92
C SER A 522 15.16 -7.22 13.62
N TRP A 523 13.92 -6.96 14.05
CA TRP A 523 13.03 -8.01 14.56
C TRP A 523 12.62 -8.97 13.44
N ALA A 524 12.32 -8.45 12.25
CA ALA A 524 11.98 -9.29 11.09
C ALA A 524 13.13 -10.25 10.75
N ASP A 525 14.37 -9.78 10.70
CA ASP A 525 15.55 -10.62 10.45
C ASP A 525 15.72 -11.73 11.51
N ALA A 526 15.39 -11.44 12.77
CA ALA A 526 15.50 -12.43 13.84
C ALA A 526 14.44 -13.54 13.75
N TYR A 527 13.31 -13.30 13.09
CA TYR A 527 12.25 -14.30 12.92
C TYR A 527 12.28 -15.01 11.56
N ALA A 528 12.82 -14.41 10.51
CA ALA A 528 12.79 -14.98 9.17
C ALA A 528 13.75 -16.18 9.03
N ASP A 529 13.32 -17.23 8.33
CA ASP A 529 14.19 -18.30 7.86
C ASP A 529 14.80 -17.97 6.49
N LEU A 530 14.02 -17.29 5.64
CA LEU A 530 14.48 -16.82 4.33
C LEU A 530 15.41 -15.62 4.48
N THR A 531 16.63 -15.72 3.98
CA THR A 531 17.54 -14.57 3.85
C THR A 531 17.12 -13.71 2.66
N VAL A 532 17.21 -12.39 2.80
CA VAL A 532 16.91 -11.45 1.71
C VAL A 532 18.19 -10.90 1.13
N ARG A 533 18.45 -11.23 -0.15
CA ARG A 533 19.53 -10.69 -0.98
C ARG A 533 18.97 -9.64 -1.94
N ALA A 534 19.83 -8.88 -2.61
CA ALA A 534 19.40 -7.90 -3.61
C ALA A 534 19.88 -8.28 -5.02
N ASN A 535 19.11 -7.82 -6.02
CA ASN A 535 19.56 -7.75 -7.41
C ASN A 535 20.22 -6.38 -7.60
N ALA A 536 21.50 -6.32 -7.95
CA ALA A 536 22.22 -5.07 -8.06
C ALA A 536 23.30 -5.16 -9.14
N GLU A 537 23.42 -4.12 -9.95
CA GLU A 537 24.24 -4.10 -11.15
C GLU A 537 25.26 -2.96 -11.16
N THR A 538 25.00 -1.93 -10.37
CA THR A 538 25.86 -0.77 -10.19
C THR A 538 26.34 -0.64 -8.75
N THR A 539 27.45 0.08 -8.53
CA THR A 539 27.96 0.37 -7.19
C THR A 539 26.91 1.09 -6.33
N GLN A 540 26.12 1.97 -6.93
CA GLN A 540 25.04 2.71 -6.25
C GLN A 540 23.91 1.77 -5.80
N ASP A 541 23.52 0.79 -6.63
CA ASP A 541 22.53 -0.24 -6.25
C ASP A 541 23.03 -1.07 -5.08
N LEU A 542 24.32 -1.45 -5.11
CA LEU A 542 24.97 -2.22 -4.05
C LEU A 542 24.97 -1.45 -2.72
N GLU A 543 25.36 -0.18 -2.73
CA GLU A 543 25.35 0.68 -1.55
C GLU A 543 23.93 0.82 -0.99
N THR A 544 22.95 0.98 -1.86
CA THR A 544 21.54 1.05 -1.47
C THR A 544 21.05 -0.27 -0.88
N ALA A 545 21.37 -1.41 -1.51
CA ALA A 545 21.02 -2.73 -1.01
C ALA A 545 21.61 -3.01 0.38
N ILE A 546 22.90 -2.71 0.58
CA ILE A 546 23.58 -2.89 1.87
C ILE A 546 23.00 -1.96 2.93
N ARG A 547 22.71 -0.70 2.58
CA ARG A 547 22.04 0.26 3.47
C ARG A 547 20.68 -0.24 3.94
N PHE A 548 19.88 -0.87 3.07
CA PHE A 548 18.60 -1.51 3.42
C PHE A 548 18.75 -2.88 4.10
N GLY A 549 19.98 -3.32 4.36
CA GLY A 549 20.27 -4.52 5.12
C GLY A 549 20.14 -5.82 4.32
N ALA A 550 20.43 -5.80 3.02
CA ALA A 550 20.54 -7.02 2.23
C ALA A 550 21.63 -7.95 2.78
N ALA A 551 21.35 -9.25 2.87
CA ALA A 551 22.29 -10.26 3.35
C ALA A 551 23.36 -10.64 2.32
N GLY A 552 23.26 -10.12 1.12
CA GLY A 552 24.18 -10.34 0.00
C GLY A 552 23.53 -9.92 -1.32
N ILE A 553 24.20 -10.28 -2.41
CA ILE A 553 23.70 -10.04 -3.77
C ILE A 553 23.30 -11.39 -4.38
N GLY A 554 22.01 -11.52 -4.72
CA GLY A 554 21.47 -12.75 -5.31
C GLY A 554 21.50 -12.77 -6.84
N LEU A 555 21.73 -11.59 -7.46
CA LEU A 555 21.92 -11.47 -8.90
C LEU A 555 22.66 -10.20 -9.25
N ALA A 556 23.84 -10.36 -9.86
CA ALA A 556 24.52 -9.32 -10.63
C ALA A 556 24.61 -9.76 -12.09
N ARG A 557 23.97 -9.01 -12.98
CA ARG A 557 23.93 -9.30 -14.42
C ARG A 557 25.14 -8.68 -15.10
N THR A 558 25.95 -9.50 -15.79
CA THR A 558 27.19 -9.03 -16.41
C THR A 558 26.98 -8.30 -17.74
N GLU A 559 25.85 -8.47 -18.40
CA GLU A 559 25.52 -7.75 -19.63
C GLU A 559 25.47 -6.23 -19.45
N HIS A 560 25.01 -5.77 -18.32
CA HIS A 560 24.88 -4.33 -18.02
C HIS A 560 26.25 -3.62 -17.91
N MET A 561 27.30 -4.37 -17.62
CA MET A 561 28.68 -3.86 -17.59
C MET A 561 29.20 -3.46 -18.98
N PHE A 562 28.52 -3.87 -20.06
CA PHE A 562 28.96 -3.66 -21.44
C PHE A 562 28.25 -2.51 -22.18
N PHE A 563 27.28 -1.82 -21.54
CA PHE A 563 26.48 -0.78 -22.24
C PHE A 563 27.14 0.63 -22.30
N GLY A 564 28.29 0.88 -21.71
CA GLY A 564 29.02 2.13 -21.91
C GLY A 564 29.59 2.28 -23.31
N GLU A 565 29.68 3.50 -23.87
CA GLU A 565 30.08 3.76 -25.28
C GLU A 565 31.39 3.05 -25.69
N GLU A 566 32.42 3.13 -24.85
CA GLU A 566 33.71 2.46 -25.14
C GLU A 566 33.59 0.92 -25.00
N ARG A 567 32.81 0.47 -24.04
CA ARG A 567 32.63 -0.95 -23.71
C ARG A 567 31.81 -1.68 -24.78
N VAL A 568 30.69 -1.06 -25.22
CA VAL A 568 29.86 -1.63 -26.27
C VAL A 568 30.62 -1.71 -27.60
N LEU A 569 31.52 -0.79 -27.87
CA LEU A 569 32.37 -0.84 -29.05
C LEU A 569 33.28 -2.08 -29.06
N GLU A 570 33.90 -2.38 -27.92
CA GLU A 570 34.77 -3.57 -27.83
C GLU A 570 33.96 -4.88 -27.85
N MET A 571 32.74 -4.89 -27.27
CA MET A 571 31.82 -6.02 -27.44
C MET A 571 31.42 -6.20 -28.91
N ARG A 572 31.11 -5.13 -29.64
CA ARG A 572 30.80 -5.15 -31.08
C ARG A 572 32.00 -5.60 -31.90
N ARG A 573 33.23 -5.18 -31.52
CA ARG A 573 34.49 -5.66 -32.13
C ARG A 573 34.66 -7.18 -31.96
N LEU A 574 34.40 -7.69 -30.74
CA LEU A 574 34.44 -9.12 -30.46
C LEU A 574 33.46 -9.91 -31.34
N ILE A 575 32.20 -9.44 -31.38
CA ILE A 575 31.12 -10.10 -32.13
C ILE A 575 31.40 -10.15 -33.63
N LEU A 576 32.00 -9.08 -34.18
CA LEU A 576 32.27 -8.92 -35.60
C LEU A 576 33.71 -9.27 -35.99
N ALA A 577 34.50 -9.84 -35.06
CA ALA A 577 35.90 -10.16 -35.30
C ALA A 577 36.07 -11.10 -36.51
N GLU A 578 36.99 -10.77 -37.40
CA GLU A 578 37.30 -11.57 -38.60
C GLU A 578 38.61 -12.39 -38.38
N SER A 579 39.31 -12.15 -37.29
CA SER A 579 40.53 -12.88 -36.95
C SER A 579 40.61 -13.15 -35.44
N GLU A 580 41.28 -14.22 -35.08
CA GLU A 580 41.54 -14.57 -33.67
C GLU A 580 42.33 -13.46 -32.94
N LYS A 581 43.21 -12.74 -33.62
CA LYS A 581 43.94 -11.60 -33.04
C LYS A 581 43.02 -10.45 -32.67
N GLU A 582 42.04 -10.15 -33.50
CA GLU A 582 41.04 -9.10 -33.23
C GLU A 582 40.14 -9.50 -32.08
N ALA A 583 39.65 -10.74 -32.05
CA ALA A 583 38.85 -11.27 -30.94
C ALA A 583 39.64 -11.23 -29.61
N THR A 584 40.91 -11.65 -29.61
CA THR A 584 41.77 -11.62 -28.42
C THR A 584 41.97 -10.20 -27.91
N TYR A 585 42.22 -9.23 -28.80
CA TYR A 585 42.33 -7.83 -28.42
C TYR A 585 41.08 -7.31 -27.74
N ALA A 586 39.92 -7.57 -28.33
CA ALA A 586 38.61 -7.13 -27.76
C ALA A 586 38.36 -7.77 -26.39
N LEU A 587 38.65 -9.07 -26.23
CA LEU A 587 38.54 -9.78 -24.95
C LEU A 587 39.45 -9.20 -23.88
N GLU A 588 40.70 -8.80 -24.22
CA GLU A 588 41.61 -8.14 -23.28
C GLU A 588 41.08 -6.79 -22.80
N GLN A 589 40.48 -5.98 -23.69
CA GLN A 589 39.88 -4.72 -23.30
C GLN A 589 38.64 -4.93 -22.39
N LEU A 590 37.76 -5.86 -22.74
CA LEU A 590 36.58 -6.22 -21.95
C LEU A 590 36.95 -6.79 -20.57
N LEU A 591 38.01 -7.62 -20.51
CA LEU A 591 38.56 -8.12 -19.26
C LEU A 591 38.95 -6.97 -18.32
N HIS A 592 39.63 -5.94 -18.84
CA HIS A 592 40.10 -4.81 -18.06
C HIS A 592 38.91 -3.99 -17.46
N PHE A 593 37.88 -3.74 -18.27
CA PHE A 593 36.66 -3.08 -17.81
C PHE A 593 35.96 -3.86 -16.71
N GLN A 594 35.73 -5.16 -16.90
CA GLN A 594 35.05 -5.98 -15.90
C GLN A 594 35.86 -6.18 -14.61
N GLN A 595 37.22 -6.22 -14.70
CA GLN A 595 38.07 -6.30 -13.51
C GLN A 595 37.84 -5.09 -12.60
N GLU A 596 37.78 -3.88 -13.16
CA GLU A 596 37.55 -2.68 -12.34
C GLU A 596 36.15 -2.68 -11.75
N ASP A 597 35.12 -3.06 -12.54
CA ASP A 597 33.76 -3.14 -12.05
C ASP A 597 33.63 -4.14 -10.90
N PHE A 598 34.10 -5.37 -11.08
CA PHE A 598 34.05 -6.40 -10.02
C PHE A 598 34.87 -6.01 -8.78
N TYR A 599 35.99 -5.33 -8.96
CA TYR A 599 36.79 -4.84 -7.83
C TYR A 599 35.97 -3.86 -6.98
N GLN A 600 35.32 -2.86 -7.62
CA GLN A 600 34.48 -1.90 -6.92
C GLN A 600 33.25 -2.58 -6.27
N MET A 601 32.57 -3.46 -7.00
CA MET A 601 31.40 -4.16 -6.50
C MET A 601 31.73 -5.05 -5.28
N LEU A 602 32.73 -5.90 -5.37
CA LEU A 602 33.17 -6.78 -4.28
C LEU A 602 33.68 -5.98 -3.07
N LYS A 603 34.30 -4.80 -3.29
CA LYS A 603 34.73 -3.92 -2.23
C LYS A 603 33.58 -3.33 -1.41
N VAL A 604 32.42 -3.09 -2.04
CA VAL A 604 31.18 -2.64 -1.35
C VAL A 604 30.53 -3.79 -0.62
N VAL A 605 30.43 -4.97 -1.27
CA VAL A 605 29.70 -6.13 -0.72
C VAL A 605 30.48 -6.81 0.42
N GLN A 606 31.84 -6.81 0.34
CA GLN A 606 32.74 -7.39 1.32
C GLN A 606 32.44 -8.85 1.68
N ASP A 607 32.24 -9.13 2.98
CA ASP A 607 32.05 -10.45 3.59
C ASP A 607 30.70 -11.10 3.28
N LYS A 608 29.89 -10.52 2.39
CA LYS A 608 28.60 -11.08 1.98
C LYS A 608 28.71 -11.81 0.64
N PRO A 609 27.85 -12.83 0.39
CA PRO A 609 27.86 -13.54 -0.89
C PRO A 609 27.41 -12.62 -2.04
N MET A 610 28.04 -12.78 -3.19
CA MET A 610 27.71 -12.07 -4.42
C MET A 610 27.60 -13.04 -5.58
N VAL A 611 26.36 -13.28 -6.04
CA VAL A 611 26.08 -14.11 -7.22
C VAL A 611 26.27 -13.27 -8.48
N VAL A 612 27.22 -13.71 -9.32
CA VAL A 612 27.49 -13.13 -10.63
C VAL A 612 26.97 -14.06 -11.72
N ARG A 613 25.96 -13.61 -12.45
CA ARG A 613 25.44 -14.34 -13.64
C ARG A 613 26.36 -14.07 -14.83
N LEU A 614 26.90 -15.11 -15.43
CA LEU A 614 27.66 -15.01 -16.66
C LEU A 614 26.78 -14.54 -17.81
N LEU A 615 27.41 -14.02 -18.88
CA LEU A 615 26.72 -13.39 -20.01
C LEU A 615 25.58 -14.26 -20.55
N ASP A 616 24.37 -13.69 -20.53
CA ASP A 616 23.14 -14.39 -20.91
C ASP A 616 22.55 -13.96 -22.25
N PRO A 617 22.43 -12.66 -22.62
CA PRO A 617 21.75 -12.25 -23.84
C PRO A 617 22.44 -12.79 -25.11
N PRO A 618 21.72 -12.95 -26.21
CA PRO A 618 22.31 -13.28 -27.51
C PRO A 618 23.15 -12.11 -28.03
N MET A 619 24.22 -12.42 -28.73
CA MET A 619 25.26 -11.46 -29.14
C MET A 619 24.73 -10.34 -30.05
N HIS A 620 23.68 -10.60 -30.84
CA HIS A 620 23.12 -9.57 -31.72
C HIS A 620 22.43 -8.41 -31.00
N GLU A 621 22.05 -8.57 -29.73
CA GLU A 621 21.46 -7.47 -28.92
C GLU A 621 22.45 -6.32 -28.68
N PHE A 622 23.75 -6.58 -28.74
CA PHE A 622 24.77 -5.54 -28.65
C PHE A 622 25.02 -4.79 -29.96
N LEU A 623 24.45 -5.26 -31.08
CA LEU A 623 24.68 -4.68 -32.39
C LEU A 623 23.66 -3.61 -32.74
N PRO A 624 24.07 -2.57 -33.48
CA PRO A 624 23.16 -1.51 -33.85
C PRO A 624 22.15 -1.95 -34.92
N HIS A 625 20.94 -1.39 -34.84
CA HIS A 625 19.85 -1.65 -35.80
C HIS A 625 19.69 -0.52 -36.83
N GLU A 626 20.02 0.71 -36.45
CA GLU A 626 19.84 1.87 -37.28
C GLU A 626 20.97 2.05 -38.31
N LYS A 627 20.62 2.49 -39.52
CA LYS A 627 21.61 2.68 -40.61
C LYS A 627 22.75 3.65 -40.26
N ASN A 628 22.43 4.71 -39.52
CA ASN A 628 23.42 5.73 -39.12
C ASN A 628 24.43 5.12 -38.14
N ASP A 629 23.98 4.32 -37.18
CA ASP A 629 24.82 3.69 -36.17
C ASP A 629 25.70 2.59 -36.81
N ILE A 630 25.16 1.85 -37.79
CA ILE A 630 25.93 0.90 -38.58
C ILE A 630 27.07 1.64 -39.35
N GLN A 631 26.80 2.84 -39.91
CA GLN A 631 27.83 3.65 -40.58
C GLN A 631 28.90 4.14 -39.58
N LEU A 632 28.46 4.57 -38.39
CA LEU A 632 29.39 5.00 -37.34
C LEU A 632 30.26 3.83 -36.88
N LEU A 633 29.66 2.65 -36.59
CA LEU A 633 30.39 1.46 -36.23
C LEU A 633 31.38 1.03 -37.30
N ALA A 634 30.99 1.07 -38.57
CA ALA A 634 31.84 0.76 -39.69
C ALA A 634 33.07 1.67 -39.76
N LYS A 635 32.88 2.97 -39.51
CA LYS A 635 33.96 3.95 -39.42
C LYS A 635 34.90 3.66 -38.22
N GLN A 636 34.33 3.34 -37.05
CA GLN A 636 35.11 3.01 -35.84
C GLN A 636 35.95 1.73 -36.03
N LEU A 637 35.37 0.69 -36.66
CA LEU A 637 36.06 -0.56 -36.95
C LEU A 637 36.91 -0.52 -38.24
N GLN A 638 36.94 0.59 -38.94
CA GLN A 638 37.63 0.79 -40.22
C GLN A 638 37.23 -0.25 -41.30
N ARG A 639 35.91 -0.52 -41.36
CA ARG A 639 35.32 -1.50 -42.29
C ARG A 639 34.26 -0.86 -43.16
N PHE A 640 33.90 -1.56 -44.27
CA PHE A 640 32.80 -1.09 -45.14
C PHE A 640 31.41 -1.30 -44.48
N PRO A 641 30.53 -0.26 -44.46
CA PRO A 641 29.20 -0.39 -43.87
C PRO A 641 28.37 -1.56 -44.41
N VAL A 642 28.49 -1.83 -45.70
CA VAL A 642 27.77 -2.99 -46.35
C VAL A 642 28.25 -4.36 -45.78
N THR A 643 29.50 -4.47 -45.41
CA THR A 643 30.06 -5.70 -44.81
C THR A 643 29.51 -5.90 -43.42
N ILE A 644 29.54 -4.84 -42.60
CA ILE A 644 28.99 -4.81 -41.23
C ILE A 644 27.48 -5.14 -41.28
N ALA A 645 26.71 -4.47 -42.13
CA ALA A 645 25.26 -4.73 -42.27
C ALA A 645 24.95 -6.20 -42.60
N LYS A 646 25.71 -6.80 -43.50
CA LYS A 646 25.55 -8.23 -43.85
C LYS A 646 25.93 -9.18 -42.70
N GLN A 647 26.94 -8.83 -41.91
CA GLN A 647 27.32 -9.62 -40.73
C GLN A 647 26.22 -9.52 -39.65
N ILE A 648 25.69 -8.33 -39.38
CA ILE A 648 24.55 -8.12 -38.45
C ILE A 648 23.34 -8.95 -38.90
N GLU A 649 22.95 -8.88 -40.18
CA GLU A 649 21.82 -9.63 -40.72
C GLU A 649 21.98 -11.17 -40.54
N ARG A 650 23.20 -11.68 -40.67
CA ARG A 650 23.48 -13.11 -40.46
C ARG A 650 23.42 -13.53 -38.98
N LEU A 651 23.72 -12.64 -38.05
CA LEU A 651 23.68 -12.90 -36.62
C LEU A 651 22.30 -12.70 -36.01
N GLN A 652 21.39 -12.06 -36.74
CA GLN A 652 20.04 -11.82 -36.28
C GLN A 652 19.26 -13.12 -36.16
N GLU A 653 18.68 -13.35 -34.99
CA GLU A 653 17.91 -14.59 -34.73
C GLU A 653 16.40 -14.33 -34.88
N THR A 654 15.68 -15.32 -35.38
CA THR A 654 14.20 -15.23 -35.53
C THR A 654 13.51 -15.23 -34.17
N ASN A 655 14.05 -15.94 -33.18
CA ASN A 655 13.54 -15.98 -31.82
C ASN A 655 14.72 -15.93 -30.83
N PRO A 656 15.14 -14.71 -30.43
CA PRO A 656 16.28 -14.50 -29.53
C PRO A 656 16.17 -15.24 -28.21
N MET A 657 14.96 -15.34 -27.66
CA MET A 657 14.71 -15.95 -26.34
C MET A 657 15.04 -17.47 -26.34
N LEU A 658 14.89 -18.13 -27.47
CA LEU A 658 15.15 -19.57 -27.64
C LEU A 658 16.46 -19.85 -28.38
N GLY A 659 17.22 -18.81 -28.70
CA GLY A 659 18.38 -18.86 -29.60
C GLY A 659 19.72 -19.13 -28.92
N HIS A 660 20.75 -18.56 -29.51
CA HIS A 660 22.15 -18.75 -29.13
C HIS A 660 22.58 -17.77 -28.02
N ARG A 661 22.13 -18.06 -26.79
CA ARG A 661 22.36 -17.25 -25.59
C ARG A 661 22.76 -18.13 -24.38
N GLY A 662 23.17 -17.52 -23.32
CA GLY A 662 23.45 -18.17 -22.03
C GLY A 662 24.50 -19.24 -22.11
N CYS A 663 24.28 -20.40 -21.49
CA CYS A 663 25.22 -21.55 -21.54
C CYS A 663 25.56 -22.01 -22.96
N ARG A 664 24.65 -21.87 -23.93
CA ARG A 664 24.91 -22.24 -25.34
C ARG A 664 26.03 -21.39 -25.92
N LEU A 665 26.04 -20.10 -25.62
CA LEU A 665 27.14 -19.18 -25.96
C LEU A 665 28.43 -19.58 -25.24
N GLY A 666 28.35 -19.89 -23.94
CA GLY A 666 29.51 -20.36 -23.17
C GLY A 666 30.12 -21.65 -23.67
N VAL A 667 29.29 -22.58 -24.23
CA VAL A 667 29.79 -23.82 -24.82
C VAL A 667 30.46 -23.58 -26.19
N THR A 668 29.88 -22.74 -27.04
CA THR A 668 30.41 -22.48 -28.37
C THR A 668 31.54 -21.47 -28.42
N GLN A 669 31.58 -20.54 -27.45
CA GLN A 669 32.60 -19.48 -27.32
C GLN A 669 33.10 -19.42 -25.88
N PRO A 670 33.75 -20.43 -25.35
CA PRO A 670 34.14 -20.55 -23.94
C PRO A 670 35.08 -19.43 -23.47
N GLN A 671 35.81 -18.79 -24.40
CA GLN A 671 36.68 -17.67 -24.11
C GLN A 671 35.98 -16.48 -23.44
N ILE A 672 34.69 -16.27 -23.72
CA ILE A 672 33.91 -15.19 -23.10
C ILE A 672 33.70 -15.47 -21.60
N TYR A 673 33.27 -16.69 -21.25
CA TYR A 673 33.06 -17.07 -19.85
C TYR A 673 34.40 -17.17 -19.10
N LYS A 674 35.47 -17.66 -19.74
CA LYS A 674 36.82 -17.62 -19.17
C LYS A 674 37.26 -16.19 -18.85
N MET A 675 37.05 -15.26 -19.77
CA MET A 675 37.35 -13.83 -19.57
C MET A 675 36.60 -13.26 -18.37
N GLN A 676 35.28 -13.50 -18.25
CA GLN A 676 34.45 -13.01 -17.15
C GLN A 676 34.89 -13.56 -15.78
N VAL A 677 35.16 -14.86 -15.70
CA VAL A 677 35.66 -15.50 -14.48
C VAL A 677 37.08 -15.04 -14.15
N THR A 678 37.92 -14.82 -15.14
CA THR A 678 39.25 -14.22 -14.93
C THR A 678 39.13 -12.83 -14.35
N ALA A 679 38.21 -11.98 -14.86
CA ALA A 679 37.97 -10.64 -14.31
C ALA A 679 37.53 -10.69 -12.85
N LEU A 680 36.51 -11.54 -12.55
CA LEU A 680 35.96 -11.67 -11.20
C LEU A 680 37.03 -12.15 -10.19
N PHE A 681 37.72 -13.24 -10.50
CA PHE A 681 38.65 -13.83 -9.55
C PHE A 681 39.96 -13.06 -9.41
N THR A 682 40.45 -12.40 -10.45
CA THR A 682 41.60 -11.48 -10.33
C THR A 682 41.27 -10.31 -9.39
N SER A 683 40.05 -9.74 -9.48
CA SER A 683 39.56 -8.68 -8.60
C SER A 683 39.40 -9.19 -7.15
N ALA A 684 38.84 -10.38 -6.97
CA ALA A 684 38.68 -11.03 -5.67
C ALA A 684 40.06 -11.31 -5.02
N ILE A 685 41.01 -11.87 -5.77
CA ILE A 685 42.37 -12.11 -5.32
C ILE A 685 43.08 -10.81 -4.88
N ARG A 686 42.89 -9.72 -5.64
CA ARG A 686 43.43 -8.40 -5.30
C ARG A 686 42.89 -7.90 -3.95
N LEU A 687 41.58 -7.98 -3.73
CA LEU A 687 40.93 -7.57 -2.49
C LEU A 687 41.33 -8.41 -1.29
N VAL A 688 41.48 -9.74 -1.46
CA VAL A 688 42.00 -10.63 -0.40
C VAL A 688 43.41 -10.28 -0.01
N LYS A 689 44.27 -9.92 -0.97
CA LYS A 689 45.62 -9.41 -0.70
C LYS A 689 45.63 -8.07 0.05
N GLU A 690 44.57 -7.27 -0.15
CA GLU A 690 44.35 -6.01 0.59
C GLU A 690 43.72 -6.26 1.99
N GLY A 691 43.45 -7.51 2.36
CA GLY A 691 42.86 -7.89 3.65
C GLY A 691 41.35 -7.85 3.71
N ILE A 692 40.65 -7.78 2.57
CA ILE A 692 39.19 -7.75 2.47
C ILE A 692 38.69 -9.16 2.16
N THR A 693 37.76 -9.68 2.97
CA THR A 693 37.12 -10.96 2.74
C THR A 693 36.05 -10.81 1.65
N VAL A 694 35.94 -11.79 0.74
CA VAL A 694 34.94 -11.80 -0.34
C VAL A 694 34.40 -13.22 -0.56
N TYR A 695 33.14 -13.34 -1.00
CA TYR A 695 32.47 -14.61 -1.32
C TYR A 695 31.84 -14.54 -2.71
N PRO A 696 32.58 -14.70 -3.80
CA PRO A 696 32.06 -14.73 -5.15
C PRO A 696 31.30 -16.04 -5.42
N GLU A 697 30.10 -15.95 -5.96
CA GLU A 697 29.30 -17.07 -6.42
C GLU A 697 29.09 -16.91 -7.95
N VAL A 698 29.45 -17.89 -8.74
CA VAL A 698 29.32 -17.87 -10.21
C VAL A 698 28.06 -18.60 -10.61
N MET A 699 27.18 -17.96 -11.39
CA MET A 699 25.93 -18.56 -11.86
C MET A 699 25.89 -18.70 -13.36
N ILE A 700 25.69 -19.93 -13.83
CA ILE A 700 25.59 -20.27 -15.26
C ILE A 700 24.12 -20.20 -15.65
N PRO A 701 23.73 -19.33 -16.62
CA PRO A 701 22.31 -19.20 -17.05
C PRO A 701 21.91 -20.28 -18.06
N LEU A 702 20.62 -20.51 -18.18
CA LEU A 702 19.93 -21.22 -19.26
C LEU A 702 20.33 -22.69 -19.45
N ILE A 703 20.76 -23.38 -18.40
CA ILE A 703 21.12 -24.81 -18.45
C ILE A 703 19.88 -25.66 -18.71
N ALA A 704 19.96 -26.55 -19.69
CA ALA A 704 18.96 -27.53 -20.09
C ALA A 704 19.42 -28.99 -19.94
N GLU A 705 20.72 -29.24 -19.94
CA GLU A 705 21.35 -30.56 -19.86
C GLU A 705 22.45 -30.61 -18.81
N LYS A 706 22.59 -31.75 -18.13
CA LYS A 706 23.65 -31.94 -17.13
C LYS A 706 25.05 -31.72 -17.74
N GLU A 707 25.24 -32.20 -18.94
CA GLU A 707 26.49 -32.17 -19.68
C GLU A 707 26.93 -30.74 -20.02
N GLU A 708 26.01 -29.81 -20.25
CA GLU A 708 26.29 -28.36 -20.40
C GLU A 708 26.93 -27.80 -19.12
N LEU A 709 26.29 -28.10 -17.99
CA LEU A 709 26.78 -27.66 -16.68
C LEU A 709 28.16 -28.24 -16.35
N LEU A 710 28.32 -29.55 -16.52
CA LEU A 710 29.58 -30.27 -16.27
C LEU A 710 30.72 -29.73 -17.12
N TYR A 711 30.47 -29.53 -18.45
CA TYR A 711 31.45 -28.99 -19.38
C TYR A 711 31.88 -27.57 -18.97
N LEU A 712 30.94 -26.68 -18.72
CA LEU A 712 31.24 -25.29 -18.35
C LEU A 712 31.91 -25.21 -16.96
N LYS A 713 31.38 -25.90 -15.94
CA LYS A 713 31.96 -25.93 -14.61
C LYS A 713 33.43 -26.37 -14.62
N ARG A 714 33.77 -27.40 -15.42
CA ARG A 714 35.16 -27.84 -15.58
C ARG A 714 36.05 -26.73 -16.13
N ILE A 715 35.66 -26.07 -17.22
CA ILE A 715 36.40 -24.96 -17.83
C ILE A 715 36.59 -23.79 -16.86
N LEU A 716 35.54 -23.40 -16.15
CA LEU A 716 35.61 -22.31 -15.20
C LEU A 716 36.51 -22.66 -14.02
N LYS A 717 36.42 -23.89 -13.49
CA LYS A 717 37.25 -24.36 -12.39
C LYS A 717 38.71 -24.41 -12.76
N GLU A 718 39.07 -24.95 -13.94
CA GLU A 718 40.44 -24.96 -14.47
C GLU A 718 41.02 -23.53 -14.58
N THR A 719 40.17 -22.58 -15.02
CA THR A 719 40.56 -21.16 -15.11
C THR A 719 40.80 -20.55 -13.71
N ILE A 720 39.92 -20.80 -12.76
CA ILE A 720 40.04 -20.30 -11.38
C ILE A 720 41.24 -20.89 -10.68
N ASP A 721 41.45 -22.23 -10.77
CA ASP A 721 42.59 -22.92 -10.18
C ASP A 721 43.92 -22.39 -10.73
N GLY A 722 43.99 -22.15 -12.07
CA GLY A 722 45.14 -21.52 -12.70
C GLY A 722 45.46 -20.12 -12.18
N LEU A 723 44.45 -19.28 -11.88
CA LEU A 723 44.63 -17.96 -11.28
C LEU A 723 45.18 -18.04 -9.84
N PHE A 724 44.70 -18.98 -9.03
CA PHE A 724 45.22 -19.19 -7.68
C PHE A 724 46.72 -19.63 -7.72
N GLU A 725 47.07 -20.51 -8.66
CA GLU A 725 48.48 -20.93 -8.87
C GLU A 725 49.38 -19.77 -9.34
N GLU A 726 48.91 -18.99 -10.35
CA GLU A 726 49.63 -17.84 -10.89
C GLU A 726 49.91 -16.79 -9.80
N HIS A 727 48.91 -16.47 -9.01
CA HIS A 727 49.01 -15.51 -7.91
C HIS A 727 49.61 -16.08 -6.62
N LYS A 728 49.94 -17.39 -6.57
CA LYS A 728 50.48 -18.13 -5.41
C LYS A 728 49.64 -17.94 -4.15
N MET A 729 48.33 -18.03 -4.34
CA MET A 729 47.34 -17.81 -3.29
C MET A 729 46.62 -19.10 -2.89
N THR A 730 46.42 -19.31 -1.60
CA THR A 730 45.53 -20.36 -1.12
C THR A 730 44.10 -20.03 -1.53
N PRO A 731 43.36 -20.98 -2.14
CA PRO A 731 41.97 -20.77 -2.51
C PRO A 731 41.12 -20.32 -1.34
N PHE A 732 40.31 -19.27 -1.55
CA PHE A 732 39.24 -18.83 -0.65
C PHE A 732 37.92 -19.46 -1.10
N PRO A 733 36.87 -19.49 -0.24
CA PRO A 733 35.58 -20.09 -0.58
C PRO A 733 34.91 -19.38 -1.78
N TYR A 734 34.39 -20.18 -2.70
CA TYR A 734 33.56 -19.75 -3.82
C TYR A 734 32.60 -20.89 -4.24
N GLU A 735 31.54 -20.57 -4.93
CA GLU A 735 30.57 -21.53 -5.44
C GLU A 735 30.31 -21.34 -6.94
N ILE A 736 30.05 -22.46 -7.64
CA ILE A 736 29.58 -22.45 -9.04
C ILE A 736 28.24 -23.15 -9.11
N GLY A 737 27.17 -22.37 -9.31
CA GLY A 737 25.81 -22.87 -9.42
C GLY A 737 25.17 -22.55 -10.76
N THR A 738 23.88 -22.79 -10.85
CA THR A 738 23.13 -22.55 -12.08
C THR A 738 21.79 -21.87 -11.81
N MET A 739 21.32 -21.12 -12.81
CA MET A 739 19.96 -20.64 -12.85
C MET A 739 19.01 -21.73 -13.33
N ILE A 740 17.96 -21.99 -12.57
CA ILE A 740 16.86 -22.88 -12.96
C ILE A 740 15.74 -22.01 -13.53
N GLU A 741 15.65 -21.96 -14.83
CA GLU A 741 14.76 -21.04 -15.54
C GLU A 741 14.06 -21.65 -16.76
N LEU A 742 14.33 -22.92 -17.02
CA LEU A 742 13.66 -23.71 -18.05
C LEU A 742 12.80 -24.82 -17.41
N PRO A 743 11.60 -25.11 -17.91
CA PRO A 743 10.80 -26.23 -17.42
C PRO A 743 11.56 -27.57 -17.46
N ARG A 744 12.41 -27.80 -18.50
CA ARG A 744 13.27 -28.99 -18.56
C ARG A 744 14.26 -29.05 -17.39
N ALA A 745 14.89 -27.94 -17.03
CA ALA A 745 15.81 -27.89 -15.88
C ALA A 745 15.10 -28.27 -14.57
N CYS A 746 13.87 -27.85 -14.37
CA CYS A 746 13.06 -28.26 -13.22
C CYS A 746 12.83 -29.78 -13.19
N LEU A 747 12.60 -30.40 -14.37
CA LEU A 747 12.33 -31.82 -14.48
C LEU A 747 13.56 -32.71 -14.23
N ILE A 748 14.79 -32.20 -14.46
CA ILE A 748 16.06 -32.92 -14.25
C ILE A 748 16.88 -32.31 -13.09
N ALA A 749 16.24 -31.61 -12.17
CA ALA A 749 16.92 -30.89 -11.10
C ALA A 749 17.75 -31.80 -10.18
N ASP A 750 17.38 -33.08 -10.02
CA ASP A 750 18.17 -34.09 -9.35
C ASP A 750 19.54 -34.32 -10.02
N GLN A 751 19.58 -34.39 -11.34
CA GLN A 751 20.81 -34.59 -12.09
C GLN A 751 21.69 -33.33 -12.08
N LEU A 752 21.06 -32.14 -12.16
CA LEU A 752 21.79 -30.87 -12.08
C LEU A 752 22.38 -30.64 -10.69
N ALA A 753 21.69 -31.08 -9.64
CA ALA A 753 22.14 -30.94 -8.24
C ALA A 753 23.39 -31.76 -7.93
N GLU A 754 23.70 -32.84 -8.69
CA GLU A 754 24.94 -33.56 -8.56
C GLU A 754 26.16 -32.67 -8.82
N GLU A 755 26.04 -31.75 -9.77
CA GLU A 755 27.13 -30.89 -10.24
C GLU A 755 27.09 -29.46 -9.68
N ALA A 756 25.92 -28.86 -9.50
CA ALA A 756 25.80 -27.48 -9.03
C ALA A 756 26.08 -27.35 -7.52
N ASP A 757 26.68 -26.23 -7.13
CA ASP A 757 26.88 -25.92 -5.71
C ASP A 757 25.63 -25.27 -5.12
N PHE A 758 24.88 -24.49 -5.91
CA PHE A 758 23.62 -23.87 -5.54
C PHE A 758 22.67 -23.77 -6.75
N PHE A 759 21.37 -23.56 -6.47
CA PHE A 759 20.37 -23.19 -7.48
C PHE A 759 19.78 -21.81 -7.20
N SER A 760 19.48 -21.08 -8.28
CA SER A 760 18.70 -19.85 -8.22
C SER A 760 17.61 -19.90 -9.29
N PHE A 761 16.34 -19.74 -8.91
CA PHE A 761 15.24 -19.73 -9.87
C PHE A 761 15.16 -18.40 -10.61
N GLY A 762 15.28 -18.44 -11.94
CA GLY A 762 14.99 -17.33 -12.85
C GLY A 762 13.52 -17.33 -13.26
N THR A 763 12.67 -16.77 -12.41
CA THR A 763 11.22 -16.89 -12.57
C THR A 763 10.67 -16.18 -13.81
N ASN A 764 11.36 -15.17 -14.34
CA ASN A 764 10.92 -14.49 -15.57
C ASN A 764 10.93 -15.45 -16.76
N ASP A 765 12.09 -16.06 -17.06
CA ASP A 765 12.22 -17.04 -18.16
C ASP A 765 11.39 -18.30 -17.88
N LEU A 766 11.34 -18.78 -16.63
CA LEU A 766 10.54 -19.95 -16.28
C LEU A 766 9.04 -19.69 -16.51
N THR A 767 8.52 -18.53 -16.14
CA THR A 767 7.14 -18.12 -16.38
C THR A 767 6.86 -18.00 -17.87
N GLN A 768 7.76 -17.32 -18.61
CA GLN A 768 7.64 -17.12 -20.04
C GLN A 768 7.58 -18.46 -20.81
N MET A 769 8.45 -19.41 -20.45
CA MET A 769 8.49 -20.74 -21.10
C MET A 769 7.30 -21.61 -20.68
N THR A 770 6.80 -21.48 -19.45
CA THR A 770 5.68 -22.29 -18.96
C THR A 770 4.36 -21.83 -19.55
N TYR A 771 4.11 -20.54 -19.63
CA TYR A 771 2.91 -19.97 -20.25
C TYR A 771 2.98 -19.89 -21.78
N GLY A 772 4.19 -19.84 -22.35
CA GLY A 772 4.37 -19.48 -23.75
C GLY A 772 4.04 -18.00 -24.03
N PHE A 773 4.18 -17.13 -23.03
CA PHE A 773 3.99 -15.69 -23.13
C PHE A 773 5.34 -15.00 -23.31
N SER A 774 5.41 -14.02 -24.21
CA SER A 774 6.54 -13.09 -24.26
C SER A 774 6.34 -12.01 -23.20
N ARG A 775 7.31 -11.82 -22.31
CA ARG A 775 7.29 -10.76 -21.30
C ARG A 775 7.15 -9.36 -21.91
N ASP A 776 7.82 -9.15 -23.05
CA ASP A 776 7.84 -7.86 -23.74
C ASP A 776 6.54 -7.57 -24.50
N ASP A 777 5.82 -8.62 -24.92
CA ASP A 777 4.59 -8.51 -25.71
C ASP A 777 3.29 -8.71 -24.91
N ILE A 778 3.36 -9.19 -23.67
CA ILE A 778 2.18 -9.51 -22.85
C ILE A 778 1.27 -8.29 -22.64
N GLY A 779 1.82 -7.08 -22.60
CA GLY A 779 1.08 -5.83 -22.47
C GLY A 779 -0.03 -5.65 -23.52
N LYS A 780 0.09 -6.29 -24.69
CA LYS A 780 -0.90 -6.20 -25.78
C LYS A 780 -2.24 -6.88 -25.45
N PHE A 781 -2.28 -7.85 -24.53
CA PHE A 781 -3.48 -8.64 -24.24
C PHE A 781 -3.78 -8.84 -22.74
N ILE A 782 -2.85 -8.67 -21.83
CA ILE A 782 -3.02 -8.99 -20.40
C ILE A 782 -4.16 -8.19 -19.75
N ASN A 783 -4.35 -6.93 -20.12
CA ASN A 783 -5.44 -6.11 -19.58
C ASN A 783 -6.81 -6.68 -19.97
N THR A 784 -6.99 -7.10 -21.22
CA THR A 784 -8.22 -7.77 -21.69
C THR A 784 -8.45 -9.08 -20.93
N TYR A 785 -7.40 -9.85 -20.62
CA TYR A 785 -7.50 -11.08 -19.84
C TYR A 785 -7.95 -10.82 -18.41
N ARG A 786 -7.45 -9.71 -17.79
CA ARG A 786 -7.87 -9.29 -16.44
C ARG A 786 -9.32 -8.81 -16.42
N GLU A 787 -9.73 -7.98 -17.37
CA GLU A 787 -11.12 -7.50 -17.51
C GLU A 787 -12.11 -8.66 -17.67
N LYS A 788 -11.73 -9.68 -18.46
CA LYS A 788 -12.54 -10.90 -18.66
C LYS A 788 -12.39 -11.92 -17.52
N LYS A 789 -11.60 -11.61 -16.48
CA LYS A 789 -11.34 -12.50 -15.34
C LYS A 789 -10.75 -13.87 -15.73
N ILE A 790 -10.01 -13.94 -16.85
CA ILE A 790 -9.28 -15.14 -17.30
C ILE A 790 -8.03 -15.31 -16.42
N ILE A 791 -7.35 -14.20 -16.10
CA ILE A 791 -6.22 -14.14 -15.19
C ILE A 791 -6.55 -13.09 -14.11
N THR A 792 -6.26 -13.38 -12.87
CA THR A 792 -6.50 -12.46 -11.74
C THR A 792 -5.33 -11.51 -11.52
N GLN A 793 -4.11 -12.00 -11.74
CA GLN A 793 -2.86 -11.26 -11.52
C GLN A 793 -1.91 -11.45 -12.70
N ASP A 794 -0.98 -10.52 -12.86
CA ASP A 794 0.11 -10.64 -13.84
C ASP A 794 1.12 -11.70 -13.36
N PRO A 795 1.35 -12.79 -14.12
CA PRO A 795 2.23 -13.89 -13.70
C PRO A 795 3.71 -13.51 -13.64
N PHE A 796 4.10 -12.34 -14.18
CA PHE A 796 5.44 -11.79 -14.03
C PHE A 796 5.62 -10.92 -12.78
N GLN A 797 4.52 -10.43 -12.19
CA GLN A 797 4.54 -9.62 -10.95
C GLN A 797 4.33 -10.47 -9.70
N SER A 798 3.43 -11.46 -9.77
CA SER A 798 3.16 -12.39 -8.69
C SER A 798 3.22 -13.81 -9.23
N LEU A 799 3.84 -14.72 -8.50
CA LEU A 799 4.11 -16.08 -8.94
C LEU A 799 2.81 -16.84 -9.25
N ASP A 800 2.73 -17.42 -10.43
CA ASP A 800 1.74 -18.45 -10.72
C ASP A 800 2.06 -19.73 -9.93
N GLN A 801 1.38 -19.90 -8.80
CA GLN A 801 1.61 -21.04 -7.92
C GLN A 801 1.10 -22.35 -8.51
N THR A 802 0.14 -22.32 -9.45
CA THR A 802 -0.51 -23.51 -10.00
C THR A 802 0.26 -24.16 -11.14
N GLY A 803 1.01 -23.39 -11.92
CA GLY A 803 1.86 -23.87 -13.00
C GLY A 803 3.35 -23.77 -12.66
N VAL A 804 3.86 -22.53 -12.64
CA VAL A 804 5.28 -22.26 -12.39
C VAL A 804 5.69 -22.72 -10.99
N GLY A 805 4.84 -22.48 -9.99
CA GLY A 805 5.08 -22.90 -8.60
C GLY A 805 5.23 -24.40 -8.44
N GLN A 806 4.44 -25.22 -9.17
CA GLN A 806 4.60 -26.67 -9.15
C GLN A 806 5.93 -27.12 -9.77
N LEU A 807 6.43 -26.45 -10.80
CA LEU A 807 7.75 -26.73 -11.37
C LEU A 807 8.87 -26.40 -10.37
N ILE A 808 8.76 -25.26 -9.67
CA ILE A 808 9.70 -24.87 -8.62
C ILE A 808 9.68 -25.90 -7.48
N GLN A 809 8.51 -26.28 -6.99
CA GLN A 809 8.37 -27.29 -5.94
C GLN A 809 9.03 -28.62 -6.35
N LEU A 810 8.72 -29.10 -7.56
CA LEU A 810 9.31 -30.33 -8.08
C LEU A 810 10.84 -30.27 -8.13
N ALA A 811 11.39 -29.13 -8.59
CA ALA A 811 12.83 -28.94 -8.67
C ALA A 811 13.49 -28.92 -7.28
N VAL A 812 12.89 -28.22 -6.31
CA VAL A 812 13.37 -28.20 -4.91
C VAL A 812 13.37 -29.60 -4.30
N GLU A 813 12.27 -30.33 -4.42
CA GLU A 813 12.18 -31.71 -3.92
C GLU A 813 13.23 -32.62 -4.52
N LYS A 814 13.43 -32.57 -5.83
CA LYS A 814 14.44 -33.39 -6.54
C LYS A 814 15.87 -33.01 -6.13
N ALA A 815 16.16 -31.70 -6.11
CA ALA A 815 17.49 -31.22 -5.74
C ALA A 815 17.88 -31.65 -4.33
N ARG A 816 16.97 -31.52 -3.36
CA ARG A 816 17.21 -31.87 -1.95
C ARG A 816 17.27 -33.37 -1.68
N ARG A 817 16.65 -34.21 -2.52
CA ARG A 817 16.87 -35.67 -2.47
C ARG A 817 18.30 -36.02 -2.81
N THR A 818 18.93 -35.31 -3.77
CA THR A 818 20.32 -35.54 -4.17
C THR A 818 21.30 -34.86 -3.23
N LYS A 819 21.04 -33.61 -2.85
CA LYS A 819 21.90 -32.76 -2.02
C LYS A 819 21.06 -32.03 -0.94
N PRO A 820 20.84 -32.67 0.23
CA PRO A 820 19.90 -32.17 1.25
C PRO A 820 20.14 -30.74 1.73
N ASN A 821 21.41 -30.33 1.81
CA ASN A 821 21.82 -29.00 2.28
C ASN A 821 22.12 -28.02 1.13
N MET A 822 21.62 -28.28 -0.07
CA MET A 822 21.86 -27.42 -1.22
C MET A 822 21.23 -26.04 -0.96
N SER A 823 22.02 -24.99 -1.21
CA SER A 823 21.49 -23.61 -1.20
C SER A 823 20.58 -23.39 -2.42
N ILE A 824 19.32 -23.03 -2.16
CA ILE A 824 18.32 -22.81 -3.22
C ILE A 824 17.66 -21.46 -2.97
N GLY A 825 17.67 -20.59 -3.98
CA GLY A 825 17.04 -19.28 -3.88
C GLY A 825 16.28 -18.91 -5.14
N VAL A 826 15.77 -17.68 -5.15
CA VAL A 826 15.08 -17.07 -6.29
C VAL A 826 15.62 -15.67 -6.53
N CYS A 827 15.80 -15.30 -7.81
CA CYS A 827 16.31 -13.98 -8.20
C CYS A 827 15.44 -13.26 -9.25
N GLY A 828 14.30 -13.82 -9.61
CA GLY A 828 13.30 -13.16 -10.47
C GLY A 828 12.56 -12.03 -9.77
N GLU A 829 11.79 -11.25 -10.51
CA GLU A 829 11.07 -10.09 -9.98
C GLU A 829 10.07 -10.45 -8.87
N VAL A 830 9.48 -11.63 -8.92
CA VAL A 830 8.56 -12.14 -7.88
C VAL A 830 9.24 -12.35 -6.51
N GLY A 831 10.59 -12.32 -6.44
CA GLY A 831 11.32 -12.37 -5.17
C GLY A 831 11.06 -11.20 -4.23
N GLY A 832 10.47 -10.10 -4.71
CA GLY A 832 10.02 -8.96 -3.93
C GLY A 832 8.51 -8.94 -3.64
N ASP A 833 7.73 -9.92 -4.12
CA ASP A 833 6.29 -9.99 -3.93
C ASP A 833 5.92 -10.77 -2.65
N PRO A 834 5.19 -10.16 -1.69
CA PRO A 834 4.86 -10.79 -0.41
C PRO A 834 4.12 -12.13 -0.54
N GLN A 835 3.20 -12.27 -1.51
CA GLN A 835 2.47 -13.52 -1.72
C GLN A 835 3.39 -14.63 -2.22
N SER A 836 4.28 -14.30 -3.14
CA SER A 836 5.29 -15.21 -3.67
C SER A 836 6.30 -15.62 -2.59
N ILE A 837 6.71 -14.68 -1.72
CA ILE A 837 7.61 -14.93 -0.59
C ILE A 837 6.99 -15.95 0.39
N THR A 838 5.70 -15.83 0.67
CA THR A 838 4.98 -16.80 1.50
C THR A 838 5.04 -18.21 0.89
N PHE A 839 4.85 -18.32 -0.42
CA PHE A 839 4.97 -19.60 -1.11
C PHE A 839 6.40 -20.16 -1.04
N PHE A 840 7.43 -19.34 -1.27
CA PHE A 840 8.83 -19.76 -1.17
C PHE A 840 9.22 -20.21 0.24
N GLN A 841 8.66 -19.59 1.27
CA GLN A 841 8.81 -20.02 2.66
C GLN A 841 8.26 -21.45 2.86
N THR A 842 7.08 -21.78 2.30
CA THR A 842 6.51 -23.13 2.42
C THR A 842 7.35 -24.21 1.73
N LEU A 843 8.08 -23.85 0.67
CA LEU A 843 9.00 -24.75 -0.02
C LEU A 843 10.36 -24.88 0.68
N GLY A 844 10.62 -24.08 1.71
CA GLY A 844 11.87 -24.07 2.46
C GLY A 844 13.06 -23.60 1.61
N LEU A 845 12.92 -22.57 0.79
CA LEU A 845 14.05 -21.95 0.11
C LEU A 845 15.00 -21.31 1.13
N ASN A 846 16.26 -21.08 0.76
CA ASN A 846 17.27 -20.48 1.62
C ASN A 846 17.30 -18.96 1.50
N TYR A 847 17.11 -18.42 0.29
CA TYR A 847 17.10 -16.98 0.07
C TYR A 847 16.15 -16.56 -1.04
N ILE A 848 15.75 -15.29 -0.96
CA ILE A 848 15.07 -14.56 -2.02
C ILE A 848 15.93 -13.35 -2.41
N SER A 849 15.84 -12.91 -3.65
CA SER A 849 16.55 -11.74 -4.14
C SER A 849 15.61 -10.84 -4.93
N CYS A 850 15.66 -9.54 -4.65
CA CYS A 850 14.79 -8.54 -5.23
C CYS A 850 15.56 -7.23 -5.49
N SER A 851 14.92 -6.25 -6.13
CA SER A 851 15.53 -4.92 -6.30
C SER A 851 15.87 -4.29 -4.94
N PRO A 852 16.88 -3.40 -4.84
CA PRO A 852 17.34 -2.82 -3.57
C PRO A 852 16.22 -2.20 -2.73
N TYR A 853 15.33 -1.43 -3.34
CA TYR A 853 14.19 -0.79 -2.66
C TYR A 853 13.11 -1.78 -2.18
N ARG A 854 13.09 -3.01 -2.68
CA ARG A 854 12.19 -4.07 -2.20
C ARG A 854 12.74 -4.84 -1.01
N VAL A 855 14.04 -4.69 -0.68
CA VAL A 855 14.67 -5.42 0.43
C VAL A 855 13.94 -5.24 1.76
N PRO A 856 13.57 -4.02 2.23
CA PRO A 856 12.85 -3.85 3.50
C PRO A 856 11.47 -4.54 3.50
N ILE A 857 10.75 -4.46 2.38
CA ILE A 857 9.44 -5.10 2.18
C ILE A 857 9.59 -6.62 2.24
N ALA A 858 10.57 -7.16 1.54
CA ALA A 858 10.84 -8.60 1.47
C ALA A 858 11.25 -9.16 2.85
N LYS A 859 12.03 -8.41 3.65
CA LYS A 859 12.41 -8.79 5.02
C LYS A 859 11.19 -8.92 5.92
N LEU A 860 10.28 -7.93 5.89
CA LEU A 860 9.02 -8.00 6.63
C LEU A 860 8.18 -9.20 6.17
N ALA A 861 8.00 -9.37 4.86
CA ALA A 861 7.20 -10.44 4.28
C ALA A 861 7.77 -11.84 4.62
N ALA A 862 9.10 -12.01 4.61
CA ALA A 862 9.75 -13.26 5.01
C ALA A 862 9.48 -13.61 6.48
N ALA A 863 9.56 -12.63 7.38
CA ALA A 863 9.23 -12.82 8.79
C ALA A 863 7.75 -13.15 8.99
N GLN A 864 6.85 -12.41 8.32
CA GLN A 864 5.40 -12.68 8.38
C GLN A 864 5.06 -14.07 7.85
N ALA A 865 5.65 -14.47 6.72
CA ALA A 865 5.48 -15.80 6.14
C ALA A 865 5.88 -16.90 7.14
N LYS A 866 7.00 -16.74 7.84
CA LYS A 866 7.44 -17.68 8.89
C LYS A 866 6.45 -17.73 10.04
N ILE A 867 6.05 -16.58 10.58
CA ILE A 867 5.12 -16.51 11.72
C ILE A 867 3.78 -17.18 11.38
N LEU A 868 3.26 -16.96 10.17
CA LEU A 868 1.98 -17.53 9.72
C LEU A 868 2.03 -19.03 9.41
N THR A 869 3.21 -19.56 9.09
CA THR A 869 3.39 -21.00 8.80
C THR A 869 3.73 -21.83 10.04
N GLU A 870 4.07 -21.19 11.16
CA GLU A 870 4.30 -21.90 12.43
C GLU A 870 3.00 -22.46 13.05
N PRO A 871 2.98 -23.71 13.55
CA PRO A 871 1.75 -24.37 14.03
C PRO A 871 1.11 -23.74 15.29
N ALA A 872 1.66 -22.69 15.84
CA ALA A 872 1.22 -22.06 17.10
C ALA A 872 0.36 -20.79 16.91
N VAL A 873 0.10 -20.34 15.68
CA VAL A 873 -0.82 -19.21 15.44
C VAL A 873 -2.24 -19.75 15.47
N THR A 874 -2.96 -19.52 16.57
CA THR A 874 -4.35 -19.96 16.71
C THR A 874 -5.29 -19.18 15.77
N GLU A 875 -6.42 -19.80 15.39
CA GLU A 875 -7.46 -19.16 14.52
C GLU A 875 -7.91 -17.77 15.03
N GLU A 876 -7.85 -17.52 16.34
CA GLU A 876 -8.14 -16.22 16.95
C GLU A 876 -7.15 -15.10 16.51
N GLN A 877 -5.93 -15.44 16.12
CA GLN A 877 -4.92 -14.48 15.67
C GLN A 877 -5.05 -14.17 14.17
N MET A 878 -5.64 -15.07 13.37
CA MET A 878 -5.92 -14.84 11.96
C MET A 878 -7.11 -13.89 11.72
N VAL A 879 -8.03 -13.77 12.67
CA VAL A 879 -9.20 -12.85 12.57
C VAL A 879 -8.78 -11.38 12.78
N LEU A 880 -7.57 -11.12 13.26
CA LEU A 880 -7.03 -9.77 13.48
C LEU A 880 -6.26 -9.20 12.26
N LEU A 881 -6.06 -9.99 11.22
CA LEU A 881 -5.57 -9.59 9.90
C LEU A 881 -6.73 -9.33 8.95
#